data_753e714e9f27c70cd43cedaece1e5e61
#
_entry.id   753e714e9f27c70cd43cedaece1e5e61
#
_cell.length_a   1.000
_cell.length_b   1.000
_cell.length_c   1.000
_cell.angle_alpha   90.00
_cell.angle_beta   90.00
_cell.angle_gamma   90.00
#
_symmetry.space_group_name_H-M   'P 1'
#
loop_
_entity.id
_entity.type
_entity.pdbx_description
1 polymer ?
#
loop_
_entity_poly.entity_id
_entity_poly.type
_entity_poly.pdbx_seq_one_letter_code
_entity_poly.pdbx_strand_id
1 'polypeptide(L)'
;MGNDQKFEYESLPIPTYEEAVGARPGSSRSHLDSSDEAGDHAERQGLLHRSGTDTTPRAEARPRGYQPPTVESARNSIDDLDSTGSRSERGSMEELQRELDQMDVEDGPESSSRRSQLRSRFSKRFNNLTRSLSSFNLPFRRFLPTFHFTIRLDEARVGLKNNACMILLRLFGLFLVVTVVYVFFISDIFNMNSRFIMGQSYSAASVENFVQGHINETNIAENLKKLTAYPHMAGTEGSYVLAEWVESEFKKAAFDEVEMEEFQVYLNYPTTDGRRVAIVDPPQLAWEAALEEKEEQTLVFHGHSKSGNVTGHLVYANFGSREDFQYLAQQGIDVNGSIALVRYGGTESDRALKVKAAELAGALGCIIYSDPAQDGFVQGPAYPEGRYMPADGTQRGAVSLMSWVVGDVLSPGFASTPDEKKRLKPEESQGLPKIPSIPLAWRDAQRLLQVLHGHGAQVPDTWVGGVTEVNEWWTGAKSSPTVNLMNLQDEVERQPIYNVVGRIMGLEQPEKKIIIGNHRDSWCLGSADPGSGTAVFLELARVFGELLTFGWRPLRTIEFVSWDAEEYNLVGSTEHVEKELKALKEHAYAYINVDVGVSGHEFDAAGCPLFERVITQILGRIADPISNETLKNLWEKSKKRLGPLGAGSDYVAFQDIAGTSSVDFGFTGEPFPYHSCYENYDWMTRIVDPEFQYHKILGQFWGLLILQIADSPILPYDLEGYADHVGGYVSDLEKYAKSKSVPVAETASKATVTFKPLYEAAERFKANAAHFQKWAQIWHDAVWGAGGFENNVMAVQRLSYNARMAHFETKLLDDRPEGGVPNRTQFKHVIFGPELWSGYDPTLFPAIRDSLDSGNWTLTQEWIDRVSEIITSASESLIHD
;
A
#
# COMPACT_ATOMS: atom_id res chain seq x y z
N MET A 1 -8.73 -5.55 -59.79
CA MET A 1 -10.06 -6.09 -59.53
C MET A 1 -9.93 -6.89 -58.23
N GLY A 2 -10.22 -6.28 -57.14
CA GLY A 2 -10.23 -6.84 -55.80
C GLY A 2 -11.25 -6.02 -55.01
N ASN A 3 -12.27 -6.68 -54.52
CA ASN A 3 -13.39 -6.09 -53.76
C ASN A 3 -12.94 -5.70 -52.35
N ASP A 4 -12.93 -4.42 -52.08
CA ASP A 4 -12.95 -3.87 -50.72
C ASP A 4 -14.40 -3.91 -50.23
N GLN A 5 -14.74 -4.85 -49.32
CA GLN A 5 -15.92 -4.77 -48.50
C GLN A 5 -15.59 -3.98 -47.26
N LYS A 6 -16.04 -2.72 -47.19
CA LYS A 6 -16.19 -1.96 -45.94
C LYS A 6 -17.31 -2.60 -45.16
N PHE A 7 -16.99 -3.09 -43.94
CA PHE A 7 -17.99 -3.36 -42.92
C PHE A 7 -18.37 -2.00 -42.27
N GLU A 8 -19.54 -1.50 -42.56
CA GLU A 8 -20.22 -0.46 -41.78
C GLU A 8 -20.70 -1.12 -40.47
N TYR A 9 -20.16 -0.65 -39.33
CA TYR A 9 -20.74 -0.94 -38.04
C TYR A 9 -21.97 -0.04 -37.89
N GLU A 10 -23.16 -0.65 -37.93
CA GLU A 10 -24.38 -0.02 -37.39
C GLU A 10 -24.17 0.14 -35.89
N SER A 11 -24.17 1.40 -35.42
CA SER A 11 -24.18 1.72 -33.99
C SER A 11 -25.48 1.21 -33.39
N LEU A 12 -25.43 0.22 -32.53
CA LEU A 12 -26.56 -0.17 -31.72
C LEU A 12 -26.98 1.04 -30.84
N PRO A 13 -28.26 1.34 -30.72
CA PRO A 13 -28.74 2.42 -29.87
C PRO A 13 -28.37 2.14 -28.41
N ILE A 14 -27.89 3.18 -27.70
CA ILE A 14 -27.61 3.11 -26.27
C ILE A 14 -28.91 2.75 -25.54
N PRO A 15 -28.94 1.69 -24.71
CA PRO A 15 -30.17 1.29 -24.02
C PRO A 15 -30.60 2.39 -23.02
N THR A 16 -31.90 2.58 -22.90
CA THR A 16 -32.49 3.44 -21.88
C THR A 16 -32.29 2.83 -20.49
N TYR A 17 -32.46 3.64 -19.44
CA TYR A 17 -32.35 3.16 -18.05
C TYR A 17 -33.23 1.94 -17.78
N GLU A 18 -34.47 1.93 -18.29
CA GLU A 18 -35.39 0.78 -18.13
C GLU A 18 -34.92 -0.47 -18.91
N GLU A 19 -34.25 -0.30 -20.04
CA GLU A 19 -33.64 -1.41 -20.79
C GLU A 19 -32.37 -1.93 -20.14
N ALA A 20 -31.54 -1.05 -19.52
CA ALA A 20 -30.33 -1.42 -18.81
C ALA A 20 -30.66 -2.14 -17.48
N VAL A 21 -31.79 -1.85 -16.84
CA VAL A 21 -32.23 -2.43 -15.56
C VAL A 21 -33.31 -3.52 -15.73
N GLY A 22 -33.99 -3.59 -16.92
CA GLY A 22 -35.21 -4.37 -17.16
C GLY A 22 -35.06 -5.78 -17.76
N ALA A 23 -33.85 -6.24 -18.06
CA ALA A 23 -33.66 -7.57 -18.67
C ALA A 23 -33.70 -8.69 -17.61
N ARG A 24 -34.87 -9.05 -17.11
CA ARG A 24 -35.06 -10.31 -16.40
C ARG A 24 -35.52 -11.40 -17.38
N PRO A 25 -34.94 -12.62 -17.34
CA PRO A 25 -35.49 -13.76 -18.08
C PRO A 25 -36.85 -14.16 -17.47
N GLY A 26 -37.87 -14.26 -18.31
CA GLY A 26 -39.21 -14.55 -17.87
C GLY A 26 -39.38 -15.96 -17.29
N SER A 27 -39.99 -16.07 -16.13
CA SER A 27 -40.62 -17.27 -15.64
C SER A 27 -42.15 -17.09 -15.60
N SER A 28 -42.83 -18.13 -16.06
CA SER A 28 -44.27 -18.23 -16.29
C SER A 28 -45.12 -18.09 -15.02
N ARG A 29 -46.25 -17.38 -15.20
CA ARG A 29 -47.32 -17.18 -14.23
C ARG A 29 -47.98 -18.45 -13.72
N SER A 30 -48.34 -18.45 -12.43
CA SER A 30 -49.60 -18.97 -11.97
C SER A 30 -50.13 -18.09 -10.84
N HIS A 31 -51.40 -17.70 -10.97
CA HIS A 31 -52.16 -16.89 -10.01
C HIS A 31 -52.36 -17.58 -8.67
N LEU A 32 -52.32 -16.82 -7.59
CA LEU A 32 -53.39 -16.81 -6.59
C LEU A 32 -53.28 -15.59 -5.66
N ASP A 33 -54.46 -15.07 -5.31
CA ASP A 33 -54.75 -13.84 -4.59
C ASP A 33 -54.35 -13.79 -3.13
N SER A 34 -54.22 -12.53 -2.70
CA SER A 34 -54.64 -11.92 -1.43
C SER A 34 -53.71 -11.80 -0.25
N SER A 35 -53.56 -10.52 0.13
CA SER A 35 -53.38 -9.98 1.49
C SER A 35 -52.09 -10.32 2.21
N ASP A 36 -51.19 -9.31 2.27
CA ASP A 36 -50.75 -8.69 3.53
C ASP A 36 -49.69 -7.59 3.29
N GLU A 37 -50.15 -6.37 3.19
CA GLU A 37 -49.36 -5.17 3.39
C GLU A 37 -49.15 -4.98 4.90
N ALA A 38 -48.12 -5.59 5.48
CA ALA A 38 -47.73 -5.33 6.87
C ALA A 38 -46.27 -5.78 7.21
N GLY A 39 -45.49 -6.29 6.23
CA GLY A 39 -44.14 -6.84 6.46
C GLY A 39 -43.01 -5.82 6.36
N ASP A 40 -43.17 -4.84 5.49
CA ASP A 40 -42.05 -4.00 5.02
C ASP A 40 -41.60 -2.90 5.98
N HIS A 41 -42.37 -2.62 7.06
CA HIS A 41 -41.99 -1.62 8.07
C HIS A 41 -41.28 -2.20 9.32
N ALA A 42 -41.29 -3.50 9.50
CA ALA A 42 -40.70 -4.13 10.67
C ALA A 42 -39.18 -4.42 10.48
N GLU A 43 -38.77 -4.76 9.28
CA GLU A 43 -37.34 -5.06 8.99
C GLU A 43 -36.44 -3.83 9.11
N ARG A 44 -36.93 -2.63 8.74
CA ARG A 44 -36.14 -1.39 8.91
C ARG A 44 -35.96 -0.95 10.36
N GLN A 45 -36.79 -1.47 11.30
CA GLN A 45 -36.62 -1.12 12.74
C GLN A 45 -35.74 -2.11 13.52
N GLY A 46 -35.46 -3.29 12.99
CA GLY A 46 -34.69 -4.33 13.66
C GLY A 46 -33.19 -4.04 13.75
N LEU A 47 -32.63 -3.31 12.80
CA LEU A 47 -31.21 -2.99 12.73
C LEU A 47 -30.75 -1.88 13.68
N LEU A 48 -31.69 -1.17 14.35
CA LEU A 48 -31.36 0.05 15.14
C LEU A 48 -31.85 0.07 16.58
N HIS A 49 -32.45 -1.02 17.15
CA HIS A 49 -32.98 -0.98 18.51
C HIS A 49 -32.33 -2.04 19.42
N ARG A 50 -31.47 -1.58 20.29
CA ARG A 50 -31.13 -2.26 21.54
C ARG A 50 -32.14 -1.84 22.61
N SER A 51 -33.06 -2.77 23.02
CA SER A 51 -33.94 -2.57 24.16
C SER A 51 -33.19 -2.74 25.47
N GLY A 52 -32.80 -1.66 26.08
CA GLY A 52 -32.31 -1.61 27.45
C GLY A 52 -33.28 -0.78 28.27
N THR A 53 -34.01 -1.43 29.19
CA THR A 53 -34.82 -0.76 30.21
C THR A 53 -33.93 -0.17 31.26
N ASP A 54 -33.81 1.17 31.30
CA ASP A 54 -33.52 1.86 32.55
C ASP A 54 -34.15 3.27 32.54
N THR A 55 -34.85 3.55 33.62
CA THR A 55 -35.59 4.78 33.85
C THR A 55 -34.75 5.79 34.59
N THR A 56 -34.37 6.87 33.90
CA THR A 56 -33.95 8.15 34.50
C THR A 56 -34.21 9.32 33.53
N PRO A 57 -34.35 10.58 33.97
CA PRO A 57 -35.12 11.56 33.21
C PRO A 57 -34.30 12.29 32.14
N ARG A 58 -35.00 12.59 31.10
CA ARG A 58 -34.69 13.34 29.87
C ARG A 58 -33.71 14.50 30.03
N ALA A 59 -32.51 14.33 29.50
CA ALA A 59 -31.69 15.40 28.90
C ALA A 59 -31.90 15.35 27.37
N GLU A 60 -31.88 16.48 26.67
CA GLU A 60 -32.13 16.59 25.25
C GLU A 60 -31.22 15.66 24.48
N ALA A 61 -31.82 14.80 23.65
CA ALA A 61 -31.12 13.79 22.86
C ALA A 61 -30.30 14.48 21.76
N ARG A 62 -28.98 14.40 21.86
CA ARG A 62 -28.10 14.58 20.69
C ARG A 62 -28.39 13.47 19.67
N PRO A 63 -28.34 13.73 18.36
CA PRO A 63 -28.49 12.67 17.35
C PRO A 63 -27.43 11.59 17.66
N ARG A 64 -27.86 10.34 17.71
CA ARG A 64 -26.96 9.19 17.88
C ARG A 64 -26.16 9.05 16.59
N GLY A 65 -24.84 9.02 16.70
CA GLY A 65 -23.95 8.78 15.61
C GLY A 65 -24.10 7.37 15.00
N TYR A 66 -23.62 7.22 13.78
CA TYR A 66 -23.50 5.92 13.11
C TYR A 66 -22.66 4.98 13.97
N GLN A 67 -23.22 3.84 14.31
CA GLN A 67 -22.46 2.72 14.85
C GLN A 67 -22.28 1.73 13.71
N PRO A 68 -21.05 1.44 13.27
CA PRO A 68 -20.81 0.37 12.30
C PRO A 68 -21.49 -0.92 12.77
N PRO A 69 -22.00 -1.77 11.87
CA PRO A 69 -22.58 -3.05 12.28
C PRO A 69 -21.54 -3.83 13.08
N THR A 70 -21.96 -4.30 14.27
CA THR A 70 -21.11 -5.19 15.07
C THR A 70 -21.06 -6.56 14.41
N VAL A 71 -20.03 -7.35 14.72
CA VAL A 71 -19.94 -8.75 14.23
C VAL A 71 -21.18 -9.54 14.61
N GLU A 72 -21.79 -9.28 15.76
CA GLU A 72 -23.06 -9.92 16.19
C GLU A 72 -24.25 -9.45 15.38
N SER A 73 -24.33 -8.17 15.00
CA SER A 73 -25.40 -7.68 14.10
C SER A 73 -25.22 -8.19 12.68
N ALA A 74 -23.99 -8.31 12.19
CA ALA A 74 -23.70 -8.96 10.92
C ALA A 74 -24.06 -10.46 10.94
N ARG A 75 -23.78 -11.19 12.03
CA ARG A 75 -24.20 -12.57 12.23
C ARG A 75 -25.73 -12.72 12.21
N ASN A 76 -26.44 -11.87 12.92
CA ASN A 76 -27.91 -11.93 12.98
C ASN A 76 -28.54 -11.64 11.61
N SER A 77 -27.96 -10.72 10.83
CA SER A 77 -28.44 -10.43 9.46
C SER A 77 -28.22 -11.60 8.50
N ILE A 78 -27.18 -12.41 8.72
CA ILE A 78 -26.88 -13.60 7.92
C ILE A 78 -27.83 -14.75 8.28
N ASP A 79 -28.11 -14.95 9.57
CA ASP A 79 -29.03 -15.99 10.05
C ASP A 79 -30.48 -15.76 9.60
N ASP A 80 -30.92 -14.49 9.48
CA ASP A 80 -32.26 -14.13 8.98
C ASP A 80 -32.42 -14.37 7.46
N LEU A 81 -31.33 -14.25 6.70
CA LEU A 81 -31.33 -14.53 5.25
C LEU A 81 -31.47 -16.03 4.92
N ASP A 82 -30.97 -16.91 5.79
CA ASP A 82 -31.09 -18.37 5.62
C ASP A 82 -32.54 -18.87 5.81
N SER A 83 -33.38 -18.11 6.52
CA SER A 83 -34.78 -18.46 6.76
C SER A 83 -35.72 -18.24 5.54
N THR A 84 -35.26 -17.50 4.51
CA THR A 84 -36.06 -17.10 3.34
C THR A 84 -35.76 -17.89 2.04
N GLY A 85 -34.97 -18.95 2.11
CA GLY A 85 -34.90 -19.96 1.03
C GLY A 85 -34.18 -19.52 -0.24
N SER A 86 -33.42 -18.44 -0.25
CA SER A 86 -32.43 -18.16 -1.28
C SER A 86 -31.05 -18.59 -0.77
N ARG A 87 -30.52 -19.65 -1.34
CA ARG A 87 -29.12 -20.08 -1.08
C ARG A 87 -28.14 -19.00 -1.57
N SER A 88 -27.84 -18.05 -0.71
CA SER A 88 -26.58 -17.37 -0.71
C SER A 88 -25.65 -18.23 0.17
N GLU A 89 -24.55 -18.71 -0.36
CA GLU A 89 -23.56 -19.54 0.37
C GLU A 89 -22.71 -18.68 1.31
N ARG A 90 -23.32 -17.75 2.03
CA ARG A 90 -22.65 -16.97 3.07
C ARG A 90 -22.91 -17.65 4.41
N GLY A 91 -21.97 -18.48 4.85
CA GLY A 91 -21.95 -19.01 6.20
C GLY A 91 -21.77 -17.91 7.24
N SER A 92 -22.36 -18.11 8.43
CA SER A 92 -22.11 -17.22 9.56
C SER A 92 -20.63 -17.30 9.97
N MET A 93 -20.09 -16.23 10.58
CA MET A 93 -18.71 -16.21 11.07
C MET A 93 -18.44 -17.34 12.09
N GLU A 94 -19.44 -17.71 12.87
CA GLU A 94 -19.36 -18.89 13.76
C GLU A 94 -19.30 -20.21 12.98
N GLU A 95 -19.91 -20.31 11.83
CA GLU A 95 -19.84 -21.49 10.98
C GLU A 95 -18.48 -21.58 10.29
N LEU A 96 -17.95 -20.47 9.81
CA LEU A 96 -16.58 -20.34 9.30
C LEU A 96 -15.53 -20.60 10.39
N GLN A 97 -15.74 -20.12 11.63
CA GLN A 97 -14.86 -20.47 12.75
C GLN A 97 -14.99 -21.93 13.17
N ARG A 98 -16.19 -22.51 13.13
CA ARG A 98 -16.37 -23.96 13.38
C ARG A 98 -15.80 -24.82 12.25
N GLU A 99 -15.88 -24.38 11.01
CA GLU A 99 -15.21 -25.03 9.88
C GLU A 99 -13.68 -24.93 10.01
N LEU A 100 -13.16 -23.81 10.49
CA LEU A 100 -11.75 -23.63 10.82
C LEU A 100 -11.29 -24.58 11.91
N ASP A 101 -12.04 -24.66 13.00
CA ASP A 101 -11.77 -25.58 14.12
C ASP A 101 -11.91 -27.06 13.72
N GLN A 102 -12.75 -27.37 12.72
CA GLN A 102 -12.94 -28.72 12.20
C GLN A 102 -11.88 -29.13 11.18
N MET A 103 -11.36 -28.18 10.37
CA MET A 103 -10.24 -28.47 9.46
C MET A 103 -8.93 -28.81 10.20
N ASP A 104 -8.75 -28.27 11.43
CA ASP A 104 -7.63 -28.62 12.29
C ASP A 104 -7.71 -30.04 12.90
N VAL A 105 -8.84 -30.76 12.74
CA VAL A 105 -9.11 -32.06 13.42
C VAL A 105 -8.93 -33.29 12.52
N GLU A 106 -8.77 -33.13 11.19
CA GLU A 106 -8.60 -34.30 10.29
C GLU A 106 -7.16 -34.81 10.14
N ASP A 107 -6.17 -34.18 10.76
CA ASP A 107 -4.85 -34.80 10.93
C ASP A 107 -4.86 -35.76 12.14
N GLY A 108 -4.87 -37.05 11.84
CA GLY A 108 -5.07 -38.19 12.75
C GLY A 108 -4.29 -38.16 14.07
N PRO A 109 -4.90 -38.61 15.17
CA PRO A 109 -4.48 -38.31 16.53
C PRO A 109 -3.44 -39.28 17.12
N GLU A 110 -2.33 -39.63 16.46
CA GLU A 110 -1.31 -40.43 17.14
C GLU A 110 0.18 -40.09 16.93
N SER A 111 0.53 -39.10 16.10
CA SER A 111 1.96 -38.79 15.87
C SER A 111 2.44 -37.43 16.34
N SER A 112 1.55 -36.46 16.57
CA SER A 112 1.91 -35.04 16.84
C SER A 112 2.34 -34.77 18.26
N SER A 113 1.77 -35.46 19.27
CA SER A 113 2.04 -35.15 20.68
C SER A 113 3.45 -35.55 21.14
N ARG A 114 4.07 -36.54 20.53
CA ARG A 114 5.46 -36.97 20.89
C ARG A 114 6.52 -36.09 20.21
N ARG A 115 6.23 -35.56 19.01
CA ARG A 115 7.18 -34.66 18.32
C ARG A 115 7.18 -33.23 18.88
N SER A 116 6.03 -32.69 19.25
CA SER A 116 5.95 -31.37 19.88
C SER A 116 6.60 -31.32 21.26
N GLN A 117 6.44 -32.36 22.07
CA GLN A 117 7.10 -32.42 23.38
C GLN A 117 8.63 -32.63 23.29
N LEU A 118 9.12 -33.30 22.26
CA LEU A 118 10.56 -33.39 21.99
C LEU A 118 11.14 -32.08 21.48
N ARG A 119 10.41 -31.34 20.61
CA ARG A 119 10.82 -30.03 20.12
C ARG A 119 10.84 -28.96 21.23
N SER A 120 9.80 -28.87 22.04
CA SER A 120 9.78 -27.93 23.17
C SER A 120 10.89 -28.21 24.21
N ARG A 121 11.28 -29.49 24.37
CA ARG A 121 12.40 -29.87 25.25
C ARG A 121 13.77 -29.57 24.62
N PHE A 122 13.90 -29.66 23.29
CA PHE A 122 15.15 -29.34 22.61
C PHE A 122 15.35 -27.80 22.48
N SER A 123 14.32 -27.08 22.10
CA SER A 123 14.33 -25.61 22.04
C SER A 123 14.57 -24.95 23.42
N LYS A 124 13.86 -25.43 24.45
CA LYS A 124 14.12 -24.95 25.84
C LYS A 124 15.52 -25.33 26.34
N ARG A 125 16.10 -26.46 25.92
CA ARG A 125 17.50 -26.78 26.27
C ARG A 125 18.49 -25.93 25.50
N PHE A 126 18.24 -25.59 24.24
CA PHE A 126 19.12 -24.74 23.44
C PHE A 126 19.08 -23.28 23.90
N ASN A 127 17.88 -22.73 24.13
CA ASN A 127 17.72 -21.39 24.72
C ASN A 127 18.29 -21.29 26.15
N ASN A 128 18.23 -22.38 26.93
CA ASN A 128 18.88 -22.42 28.23
C ASN A 128 20.40 -22.53 28.10
N LEU A 129 20.93 -23.14 27.03
CA LEU A 129 22.37 -23.21 26.81
C LEU A 129 22.92 -21.84 26.33
N THR A 130 22.22 -21.15 25.45
CA THR A 130 22.61 -19.80 25.01
C THR A 130 22.43 -18.77 26.14
N ARG A 131 21.35 -18.83 26.92
CA ARG A 131 21.22 -18.02 28.15
C ARG A 131 22.25 -18.39 29.22
N SER A 132 22.61 -19.65 29.35
CA SER A 132 23.68 -20.09 30.26
C SER A 132 25.05 -19.63 29.77
N LEU A 133 25.30 -19.55 28.46
CA LEU A 133 26.56 -19.03 27.92
C LEU A 133 26.63 -17.49 27.95
N SER A 134 25.50 -16.78 27.82
CA SER A 134 25.46 -15.31 27.99
C SER A 134 25.53 -14.87 29.47
N SER A 135 25.14 -15.74 30.41
CA SER A 135 25.28 -15.48 31.86
C SER A 135 26.63 -15.91 32.45
N PHE A 136 27.49 -16.58 31.68
CA PHE A 136 28.88 -16.82 32.06
C PHE A 136 29.68 -15.52 31.82
N ASN A 137 29.54 -14.57 32.72
CA ASN A 137 30.53 -13.55 32.99
C ASN A 137 31.76 -14.27 33.56
N LEU A 138 32.52 -14.91 32.69
CA LEU A 138 33.85 -15.39 33.04
C LEU A 138 34.69 -14.18 33.38
N PRO A 139 35.24 -14.08 34.57
CA PRO A 139 36.13 -12.97 34.93
C PRO A 139 37.50 -13.17 34.27
N PHE A 140 37.56 -13.13 32.96
CA PHE A 140 38.81 -13.17 32.19
C PHE A 140 39.73 -12.01 32.49
N ARG A 141 39.24 -10.98 33.19
CA ARG A 141 40.11 -9.88 33.67
C ARG A 141 41.03 -10.26 34.83
N ARG A 142 40.86 -11.45 35.46
CA ARG A 142 41.76 -11.85 36.58
C ARG A 142 42.84 -12.84 36.21
N PHE A 143 42.89 -13.32 34.97
CA PHE A 143 43.89 -14.31 34.51
C PHE A 143 44.75 -13.88 33.32
N LEU A 144 44.68 -12.58 32.93
CA LEU A 144 45.70 -12.03 32.08
C LEU A 144 46.81 -11.54 32.98
N PRO A 145 48.00 -12.17 33.00
CA PRO A 145 49.17 -11.60 33.66
C PRO A 145 49.44 -10.24 32.98
N THR A 146 49.38 -9.17 33.77
CA THR A 146 49.86 -7.86 33.35
C THR A 146 51.36 -7.97 33.14
N PHE A 147 51.78 -8.23 31.90
CA PHE A 147 53.19 -8.14 31.51
C PHE A 147 53.56 -6.68 31.46
N HIS A 148 54.09 -6.18 32.59
CA HIS A 148 54.86 -4.94 32.61
C HIS A 148 56.24 -5.24 32.04
N PHE A 149 56.47 -4.91 30.77
CA PHE A 149 57.80 -4.89 30.16
C PHE A 149 58.51 -3.64 30.64
N THR A 150 59.23 -3.73 31.71
CA THR A 150 60.29 -2.78 32.06
C THR A 150 61.59 -3.33 31.47
N ILE A 151 62.05 -2.75 30.36
CA ILE A 151 63.39 -3.01 29.82
C ILE A 151 64.36 -2.20 30.67
N ARG A 152 65.03 -2.88 31.65
CA ARG A 152 66.21 -2.39 32.23
C ARG A 152 67.37 -2.95 31.40
N LEU A 153 68.07 -2.04 30.73
CA LEU A 153 69.35 -2.30 30.11
C LEU A 153 70.43 -2.19 31.23
N ASP A 154 70.71 -3.32 31.83
CA ASP A 154 71.96 -3.42 32.63
C ASP A 154 72.97 -4.24 31.85
N GLU A 155 74.08 -3.60 31.62
CA GLU A 155 75.30 -4.21 31.02
C GLU A 155 75.83 -5.33 31.90
N ALA A 156 75.76 -6.58 31.43
CA ALA A 156 76.61 -7.65 31.93
C ALA A 156 76.91 -8.65 30.79
N ARG A 157 78.14 -8.67 30.42
CA ARG A 157 78.80 -9.65 29.53
C ARG A 157 78.64 -11.06 30.09
N VAL A 158 77.80 -11.91 29.52
CA VAL A 158 77.99 -13.37 29.60
C VAL A 158 77.27 -14.04 28.42
N GLY A 159 77.95 -14.80 27.63
CA GLY A 159 77.57 -15.99 26.90
C GLY A 159 76.59 -15.87 25.76
N LEU A 160 76.98 -15.59 24.54
CA LEU A 160 76.19 -15.46 23.30
C LEU A 160 75.35 -16.68 22.94
N LYS A 161 75.52 -17.83 23.56
CA LYS A 161 74.73 -19.04 23.20
C LYS A 161 73.32 -19.17 23.87
N ASN A 162 73.16 -18.61 25.09
CA ASN A 162 71.87 -18.73 25.78
C ASN A 162 70.83 -17.68 25.35
N ASN A 163 71.28 -16.50 24.87
CA ASN A 163 70.41 -15.44 24.40
C ASN A 163 69.72 -15.77 23.04
N ALA A 164 70.45 -16.47 22.14
CA ALA A 164 69.96 -16.88 20.87
C ALA A 164 68.76 -17.90 21.04
N CYS A 165 68.90 -18.82 21.97
CA CYS A 165 67.89 -19.81 22.29
C CYS A 165 66.63 -19.14 22.90
N MET A 166 66.82 -18.16 23.80
CA MET A 166 65.71 -17.41 24.40
C MET A 166 65.00 -16.48 23.36
N ILE A 167 65.76 -15.90 22.45
CA ILE A 167 65.17 -15.10 21.32
C ILE A 167 64.43 -16.01 20.38
N LEU A 168 64.97 -17.17 20.02
CA LEU A 168 64.26 -18.16 19.19
C LEU A 168 62.99 -18.70 19.88
N LEU A 169 63.02 -18.93 21.19
CA LEU A 169 61.85 -19.34 21.94
C LEU A 169 60.74 -18.26 21.97
N ARG A 170 61.11 -16.97 22.07
CA ARG A 170 60.19 -15.85 22.02
C ARG A 170 59.62 -15.64 20.62
N LEU A 171 60.43 -15.76 19.58
CA LEU A 171 59.98 -15.72 18.19
C LEU A 171 59.06 -16.90 17.86
N PHE A 172 59.37 -18.08 18.38
CA PHE A 172 58.50 -19.27 18.25
C PHE A 172 57.19 -19.06 19.01
N GLY A 173 57.22 -18.51 20.23
CA GLY A 173 56.01 -18.14 20.98
C GLY A 173 55.16 -17.11 20.26
N LEU A 174 55.77 -16.07 19.70
CA LEU A 174 55.07 -15.07 18.87
C LEU A 174 54.51 -15.71 17.62
N PHE A 175 55.30 -16.54 16.93
CA PHE A 175 54.82 -17.30 15.74
C PHE A 175 53.63 -18.21 16.11
N LEU A 176 53.66 -18.87 17.25
CA LEU A 176 52.58 -19.72 17.71
C LEU A 176 51.30 -18.92 18.04
N VAL A 177 51.45 -17.74 18.67
CA VAL A 177 50.32 -16.81 18.90
C VAL A 177 49.76 -16.30 17.60
N VAL A 178 50.62 -15.86 16.66
CA VAL A 178 50.19 -15.40 15.33
C VAL A 178 49.51 -16.55 14.55
N THR A 179 50.07 -17.77 14.66
CA THR A 179 49.44 -18.94 14.03
C THR A 179 48.08 -19.28 14.64
N VAL A 180 47.97 -19.20 15.96
CA VAL A 180 46.70 -19.40 16.67
C VAL A 180 45.67 -18.32 16.26
N VAL A 181 46.09 -17.06 16.25
CA VAL A 181 45.25 -15.95 15.78
C VAL A 181 44.85 -16.16 14.31
N TYR A 182 45.78 -16.54 13.45
CA TYR A 182 45.53 -16.86 12.06
C TYR A 182 44.53 -18.02 11.91
N VAL A 183 44.75 -19.13 12.66
CA VAL A 183 43.91 -20.30 12.62
C VAL A 183 42.50 -20.00 13.17
N PHE A 184 42.37 -19.21 14.24
CA PHE A 184 41.05 -18.94 14.84
C PHE A 184 40.28 -17.79 14.20
N PHE A 185 40.95 -16.77 13.64
CA PHE A 185 40.32 -15.54 13.18
C PHE A 185 40.47 -15.25 11.68
N ILE A 186 41.49 -15.85 11.03
CA ILE A 186 41.81 -15.55 9.62
C ILE A 186 41.75 -16.83 8.77
N SER A 187 42.12 -18.01 9.29
CA SER A 187 41.97 -19.26 8.53
C SER A 187 40.57 -19.81 8.70
N ASP A 188 40.03 -20.24 7.58
CA ASP A 188 38.70 -20.79 7.48
C ASP A 188 38.54 -22.22 8.02
N ILE A 189 39.59 -22.76 8.72
CA ILE A 189 39.58 -24.15 9.21
C ILE A 189 38.46 -24.41 10.23
N PHE A 190 38.06 -23.39 10.98
CA PHE A 190 36.93 -23.48 11.92
C PHE A 190 35.60 -22.95 11.35
N ASN A 191 35.63 -22.21 10.24
CA ASN A 191 34.46 -21.74 9.55
C ASN A 191 33.92 -22.71 8.47
N MET A 192 34.61 -23.85 8.31
CA MET A 192 34.21 -24.85 7.32
C MET A 192 32.76 -25.34 7.48
N ASN A 193 32.00 -24.71 8.39
CA ASN A 193 30.64 -25.18 8.67
C ASN A 193 29.70 -24.15 9.30
N SER A 194 29.89 -22.84 9.20
CA SER A 194 28.84 -21.98 9.75
C SER A 194 27.51 -22.18 8.98
N ARG A 195 27.55 -22.36 7.67
CA ARG A 195 26.36 -22.76 6.89
C ARG A 195 26.02 -24.25 7.05
N PHE A 196 26.98 -25.16 7.14
CA PHE A 196 26.76 -26.59 7.37
C PHE A 196 26.43 -26.94 8.83
N ILE A 197 26.98 -26.21 9.80
CA ILE A 197 26.72 -26.41 11.24
C ILE A 197 25.43 -25.69 11.67
N MET A 198 25.03 -24.60 11.01
CA MET A 198 23.74 -23.92 11.27
C MET A 198 22.56 -24.47 10.47
N GLY A 199 22.74 -25.52 9.72
CA GLY A 199 21.62 -26.34 9.28
C GLY A 199 20.82 -25.87 8.05
N GLN A 200 21.35 -25.02 7.18
CA GLN A 200 20.75 -24.85 5.86
C GLN A 200 21.19 -25.99 4.93
N SER A 201 20.44 -27.08 4.95
CA SER A 201 20.63 -28.21 4.05
C SER A 201 20.03 -28.00 2.66
N TYR A 202 19.41 -26.85 2.40
CA TYR A 202 18.65 -26.61 1.19
C TYR A 202 19.37 -25.66 0.25
N SER A 203 19.38 -25.98 -1.04
CA SER A 203 19.82 -25.03 -2.07
C SER A 203 18.76 -23.94 -2.28
N ALA A 204 19.16 -22.72 -2.67
CA ALA A 204 18.24 -21.66 -2.99
C ALA A 204 17.18 -22.12 -4.02
N ALA A 205 17.59 -22.82 -5.07
CA ALA A 205 16.67 -23.34 -6.08
C ALA A 205 15.63 -24.34 -5.49
N SER A 206 15.99 -25.12 -4.47
CA SER A 206 15.04 -26.04 -3.83
C SER A 206 13.99 -25.28 -3.02
N VAL A 207 14.39 -24.20 -2.33
CA VAL A 207 13.48 -23.35 -1.55
C VAL A 207 12.56 -22.57 -2.48
N GLU A 208 13.09 -21.99 -3.56
CA GLU A 208 12.30 -21.30 -4.58
C GLU A 208 11.27 -22.21 -5.25
N ASN A 209 11.67 -23.43 -5.64
CA ASN A 209 10.77 -24.43 -6.22
C ASN A 209 9.70 -24.87 -5.21
N PHE A 210 10.06 -24.96 -3.93
CA PHE A 210 9.10 -25.26 -2.87
C PHE A 210 8.04 -24.17 -2.80
N VAL A 211 8.42 -22.90 -2.69
CA VAL A 211 7.48 -21.78 -2.62
C VAL A 211 6.59 -21.76 -3.86
N GLN A 212 7.16 -21.83 -5.07
CA GLN A 212 6.36 -21.84 -6.31
C GLN A 212 5.37 -23.01 -6.36
N GLY A 213 5.74 -24.19 -5.85
CA GLY A 213 4.93 -25.39 -5.91
C GLY A 213 3.88 -25.54 -4.80
N HIS A 214 3.98 -24.77 -3.71
CA HIS A 214 3.10 -24.91 -2.54
C HIS A 214 2.10 -23.75 -2.38
N ILE A 215 2.12 -22.74 -3.26
CA ILE A 215 1.03 -21.75 -3.35
C ILE A 215 -0.22 -22.46 -3.86
N ASN A 216 -1.28 -22.41 -3.06
CA ASN A 216 -2.52 -23.15 -3.30
C ASN A 216 -3.69 -22.21 -3.54
N GLU A 217 -4.29 -22.28 -4.71
CA GLU A 217 -5.45 -21.49 -5.14
C GLU A 217 -6.68 -21.71 -4.27
N THR A 218 -6.87 -22.92 -3.75
CA THR A 218 -8.02 -23.22 -2.87
C THR A 218 -7.89 -22.50 -1.52
N ASN A 219 -6.71 -22.51 -0.91
CA ASN A 219 -6.47 -21.77 0.33
C ASN A 219 -6.65 -20.27 0.13
N ILE A 220 -6.20 -19.72 -1.01
CA ILE A 220 -6.38 -18.31 -1.34
C ILE A 220 -7.87 -17.98 -1.47
N ALA A 221 -8.64 -18.82 -2.15
CA ALA A 221 -10.09 -18.66 -2.28
C ALA A 221 -10.81 -18.70 -0.92
N GLU A 222 -10.41 -19.61 -0.04
CA GLU A 222 -10.95 -19.69 1.33
C GLU A 222 -10.57 -18.47 2.17
N ASN A 223 -9.34 -17.98 2.06
CA ASN A 223 -8.92 -16.74 2.72
C ASN A 223 -9.76 -15.56 2.24
N LEU A 224 -9.94 -15.40 0.92
CA LEU A 224 -10.74 -14.32 0.36
C LEU A 224 -12.20 -14.40 0.80
N LYS A 225 -12.78 -15.62 0.82
CA LYS A 225 -14.15 -15.82 1.29
C LYS A 225 -14.35 -15.37 2.74
N LYS A 226 -13.36 -15.57 3.60
CA LYS A 226 -13.40 -15.10 5.00
C LYS A 226 -13.27 -13.60 5.10
N LEU A 227 -12.32 -13.02 4.36
CA LEU A 227 -12.09 -11.58 4.35
C LEU A 227 -13.33 -10.81 3.94
N THR A 228 -14.07 -11.31 2.94
CA THR A 228 -15.25 -10.66 2.36
C THR A 228 -16.57 -11.08 3.01
N ALA A 229 -16.55 -11.82 4.13
CA ALA A 229 -17.76 -12.33 4.76
C ALA A 229 -18.63 -11.24 5.41
N TYR A 230 -18.03 -10.10 5.76
CA TYR A 230 -18.71 -8.96 6.37
C TYR A 230 -17.89 -7.68 6.17
N PRO A 231 -18.52 -6.49 6.30
CA PRO A 231 -17.81 -5.21 6.19
C PRO A 231 -16.77 -5.03 7.31
N HIS A 232 -15.61 -4.50 6.95
CA HIS A 232 -14.49 -4.36 7.88
C HIS A 232 -13.73 -3.03 7.69
N MET A 233 -14.48 -1.94 7.71
CA MET A 233 -13.95 -0.59 7.70
C MET A 233 -13.01 -0.36 8.89
N ALA A 234 -11.96 0.42 8.69
CA ALA A 234 -10.96 0.74 9.72
C ALA A 234 -11.57 1.18 11.06
N GLY A 235 -11.00 0.71 12.16
CA GLY A 235 -11.43 1.04 13.52
C GLY A 235 -12.79 0.44 13.93
N THR A 236 -13.39 -0.43 13.10
CA THR A 236 -14.63 -1.15 13.44
C THR A 236 -14.33 -2.50 14.09
N GLU A 237 -15.34 -3.09 14.72
CA GLU A 237 -15.25 -4.42 15.29
C GLU A 237 -14.92 -5.47 14.22
N GLY A 238 -15.43 -5.30 12.97
CA GLY A 238 -15.10 -6.18 11.85
C GLY A 238 -13.62 -6.15 11.51
N SER A 239 -12.99 -4.97 11.43
CA SER A 239 -11.54 -4.85 11.19
C SER A 239 -10.73 -5.48 12.34
N TYR A 240 -11.14 -5.27 13.59
CA TYR A 240 -10.46 -5.83 14.75
C TYR A 240 -10.50 -7.38 14.76
N VAL A 241 -11.65 -8.00 14.45
CA VAL A 241 -11.77 -9.47 14.37
C VAL A 241 -10.88 -10.04 13.27
N LEU A 242 -10.76 -9.35 12.13
CA LEU A 242 -9.80 -9.76 11.09
C LEU A 242 -8.35 -9.59 11.55
N ALA A 243 -8.02 -8.57 12.35
CA ALA A 243 -6.69 -8.43 12.94
C ALA A 243 -6.36 -9.61 13.85
N GLU A 244 -7.29 -10.01 14.74
CA GLU A 244 -7.13 -11.19 15.60
C GLU A 244 -6.98 -12.47 14.78
N TRP A 245 -7.71 -12.60 13.67
CA TRP A 245 -7.57 -13.75 12.79
C TRP A 245 -6.19 -13.77 12.12
N VAL A 246 -5.71 -12.67 11.53
CA VAL A 246 -4.36 -12.57 10.94
C VAL A 246 -3.28 -12.89 11.99
N GLU A 247 -3.40 -12.35 13.21
CA GLU A 247 -2.51 -12.68 14.33
C GLU A 247 -2.48 -14.19 14.61
N SER A 248 -3.65 -14.82 14.60
CA SER A 248 -3.79 -16.28 14.76
C SER A 248 -3.10 -17.06 13.64
N GLU A 249 -3.25 -16.64 12.37
CA GLU A 249 -2.62 -17.30 11.22
C GLU A 249 -1.08 -17.20 11.30
N PHE A 250 -0.52 -16.04 11.67
CA PHE A 250 0.93 -15.92 11.89
C PHE A 250 1.42 -16.82 13.02
N LYS A 251 0.65 -16.95 14.11
CA LYS A 251 0.97 -17.88 15.20
C LYS A 251 0.90 -19.34 14.75
N LYS A 252 -0.07 -19.72 13.91
CA LYS A 252 -0.20 -21.06 13.30
C LYS A 252 0.97 -21.36 12.36
N ALA A 253 1.39 -20.38 11.57
CA ALA A 253 2.57 -20.45 10.72
C ALA A 253 3.89 -20.54 11.51
N ALA A 254 3.83 -20.52 12.85
CA ALA A 254 4.97 -20.64 13.73
C ALA A 254 6.04 -19.54 13.52
N PHE A 255 5.62 -18.32 13.22
CA PHE A 255 6.50 -17.16 13.18
C PHE A 255 7.16 -16.98 14.57
N ASP A 256 8.38 -16.47 14.57
CA ASP A 256 9.18 -16.34 15.79
C ASP A 256 8.63 -15.29 16.75
N GLU A 257 8.10 -14.21 16.20
CA GLU A 257 7.48 -13.10 16.93
C GLU A 257 6.20 -12.71 16.21
N VAL A 258 5.12 -12.51 16.97
CA VAL A 258 3.84 -11.99 16.47
C VAL A 258 3.34 -10.99 17.48
N GLU A 259 3.04 -9.79 17.03
CA GLU A 259 2.55 -8.68 17.86
C GLU A 259 1.46 -7.90 17.14
N MET A 260 0.59 -7.28 17.92
CA MET A 260 -0.43 -6.35 17.44
C MET A 260 -0.05 -4.95 17.95
N GLU A 261 0.10 -3.99 17.02
CA GLU A 261 0.40 -2.59 17.34
C GLU A 261 -0.90 -1.79 17.40
N GLU A 262 -1.12 -1.05 18.46
CA GLU A 262 -2.26 -0.15 18.62
C GLU A 262 -1.84 1.31 18.42
N PHE A 263 -2.62 2.04 17.59
CA PHE A 263 -2.53 3.49 17.44
C PHE A 263 -3.89 4.13 17.67
N GLN A 264 -3.91 5.40 18.09
CA GLN A 264 -5.11 6.17 18.44
C GLN A 264 -5.28 7.34 17.47
N VAL A 265 -5.97 7.13 16.36
CA VAL A 265 -5.97 8.02 15.18
C VAL A 265 -7.32 8.74 15.00
N TYR A 266 -7.34 9.78 14.17
CA TYR A 266 -8.57 10.47 13.80
C TYR A 266 -9.27 9.74 12.67
N LEU A 267 -10.47 9.24 12.94
CA LEU A 267 -11.38 8.69 11.94
C LEU A 267 -12.77 9.32 12.11
N ASN A 268 -13.59 9.22 11.05
CA ASN A 268 -14.97 9.63 11.12
C ASN A 268 -15.87 8.61 10.40
N TYR A 269 -17.12 8.56 10.83
CA TYR A 269 -18.10 7.58 10.36
C TYR A 269 -19.40 8.25 9.98
N PRO A 270 -20.18 7.72 9.01
CA PRO A 270 -21.45 8.28 8.61
C PRO A 270 -22.51 8.10 9.72
N THR A 271 -23.46 9.01 9.78
CA THR A 271 -24.65 8.86 10.61
C THR A 271 -25.87 8.54 9.76
N THR A 272 -26.76 7.68 10.25
CA THR A 272 -27.93 7.20 9.48
C THR A 272 -28.79 8.37 8.98
N ASP A 273 -29.12 9.33 9.84
CA ASP A 273 -29.96 10.48 9.52
C ASP A 273 -29.15 11.71 9.05
N GLY A 274 -27.82 11.56 8.97
CA GLY A 274 -26.91 12.68 8.68
C GLY A 274 -26.56 12.87 7.20
N ARG A 275 -27.14 12.07 6.30
CA ARG A 275 -26.77 12.08 4.87
C ARG A 275 -27.96 12.44 4.01
N ARG A 276 -27.76 13.38 3.08
CA ARG A 276 -28.83 13.81 2.18
C ARG A 276 -28.27 14.52 0.96
N VAL A 277 -28.82 14.22 -0.19
CA VAL A 277 -28.73 15.04 -1.41
C VAL A 277 -30.14 15.27 -1.93
N ALA A 278 -30.58 16.52 -1.98
CA ALA A 278 -31.95 16.79 -2.39
C ALA A 278 -32.08 18.12 -3.14
N ILE A 279 -32.93 18.16 -4.17
CA ILE A 279 -33.38 19.40 -4.78
C ILE A 279 -34.52 19.99 -3.90
N VAL A 280 -34.27 21.16 -3.33
CA VAL A 280 -35.16 21.79 -2.36
C VAL A 280 -35.92 23.00 -2.92
N ASP A 281 -35.43 23.61 -3.99
CA ASP A 281 -36.07 24.74 -4.67
C ASP A 281 -35.76 24.68 -6.18
N PRO A 282 -36.74 24.92 -7.08
CA PRO A 282 -38.17 25.21 -6.79
C PRO A 282 -38.96 23.95 -6.35
N PRO A 283 -40.04 24.08 -5.56
CA PRO A 283 -40.79 22.93 -5.01
C PRO A 283 -41.33 21.96 -6.06
N GLN A 284 -41.53 22.40 -7.29
CA GLN A 284 -41.99 21.55 -8.41
C GLN A 284 -40.94 20.54 -8.88
N LEU A 285 -39.69 20.79 -8.59
CA LEU A 285 -38.57 19.91 -8.91
C LEU A 285 -38.05 19.16 -7.67
N ALA A 286 -38.77 19.29 -6.53
CA ALA A 286 -38.37 18.63 -5.29
C ALA A 286 -38.09 17.14 -5.49
N TRP A 287 -36.93 16.70 -5.08
CA TRP A 287 -36.46 15.33 -5.24
C TRP A 287 -35.36 15.05 -4.20
N GLU A 288 -35.22 13.80 -3.81
CA GLU A 288 -34.20 13.35 -2.88
C GLU A 288 -33.54 12.08 -3.41
N ALA A 289 -32.22 12.00 -3.30
CA ALA A 289 -31.44 10.86 -3.73
C ALA A 289 -31.69 9.65 -2.82
N ALA A 290 -31.68 8.46 -3.37
CA ALA A 290 -31.75 7.23 -2.60
C ALA A 290 -30.46 6.97 -1.81
N LEU A 291 -29.33 7.41 -2.32
CA LEU A 291 -27.97 7.26 -1.84
C LEU A 291 -27.48 5.81 -1.81
N GLU A 292 -28.19 4.92 -1.14
CA GLU A 292 -27.72 3.56 -0.84
C GLU A 292 -27.76 2.62 -2.06
N GLU A 293 -26.84 1.68 -2.06
CA GLU A 293 -26.80 0.54 -2.98
C GLU A 293 -27.90 -0.49 -2.60
N LYS A 294 -28.32 -1.33 -3.53
CA LYS A 294 -29.28 -2.41 -3.22
C LYS A 294 -28.66 -3.49 -2.33
N GLU A 295 -27.35 -3.71 -2.46
CA GLU A 295 -26.57 -4.61 -1.60
C GLU A 295 -25.91 -3.83 -0.46
N GLU A 296 -26.63 -2.92 0.16
CA GLU A 296 -26.16 -2.08 1.24
C GLU A 296 -25.64 -2.90 2.42
N GLN A 297 -24.36 -2.74 2.73
CA GLN A 297 -23.76 -3.29 3.93
C GLN A 297 -23.04 -2.22 4.76
N THR A 298 -22.59 -1.14 4.10
CA THR A 298 -22.07 0.06 4.74
C THR A 298 -22.72 1.30 4.14
N LEU A 299 -22.98 2.29 4.99
CA LEU A 299 -23.58 3.54 4.56
C LEU A 299 -22.66 4.30 3.58
N VAL A 300 -23.27 4.98 2.61
CA VAL A 300 -22.55 5.78 1.61
C VAL A 300 -22.06 7.09 2.23
N PHE A 301 -20.74 7.36 2.17
CA PHE A 301 -20.12 8.59 2.66
C PHE A 301 -18.71 8.78 2.10
N HIS A 302 -18.12 9.95 2.32
CA HIS A 302 -16.67 10.16 2.19
C HIS A 302 -16.01 10.20 3.56
N GLY A 303 -15.00 9.36 3.79
CA GLY A 303 -14.13 9.44 4.95
C GLY A 303 -13.38 10.79 4.99
N HIS A 304 -13.08 11.30 6.16
CA HIS A 304 -12.42 12.59 6.39
C HIS A 304 -13.12 13.82 5.77
N SER A 305 -14.33 13.67 5.23
CA SER A 305 -15.12 14.83 4.80
C SER A 305 -15.50 15.69 6.00
N LYS A 306 -15.52 17.00 5.80
CA LYS A 306 -16.05 17.92 6.81
C LYS A 306 -17.51 17.60 7.07
N SER A 307 -17.87 17.50 8.34
CA SER A 307 -19.27 17.40 8.77
C SER A 307 -20.01 18.71 8.44
N GLY A 308 -21.17 18.63 7.77
CA GLY A 308 -21.91 19.82 7.38
C GLY A 308 -23.27 19.59 6.75
N ASN A 309 -24.08 20.64 6.78
CA ASN A 309 -25.38 20.70 6.10
C ASN A 309 -25.49 22.05 5.38
N VAL A 310 -25.35 22.03 4.06
CA VAL A 310 -25.25 23.22 3.22
C VAL A 310 -26.26 23.19 2.09
N THR A 311 -26.62 24.38 1.62
CA THR A 311 -27.61 24.53 0.54
C THR A 311 -27.13 25.62 -0.42
N GLY A 312 -27.12 25.31 -1.71
CA GLY A 312 -26.65 26.20 -2.76
C GLY A 312 -27.22 25.85 -4.13
N HIS A 313 -27.05 26.76 -5.09
CA HIS A 313 -27.41 26.46 -6.48
C HIS A 313 -26.47 25.39 -7.05
N LEU A 314 -27.00 24.54 -7.93
CA LEU A 314 -26.22 23.43 -8.51
C LEU A 314 -25.32 23.92 -9.65
N VAL A 315 -24.05 23.50 -9.67
CA VAL A 315 -23.08 23.74 -10.74
C VAL A 315 -22.40 22.42 -11.10
N TYR A 316 -22.42 22.03 -12.37
CA TYR A 316 -21.65 20.92 -12.90
C TYR A 316 -20.26 21.40 -13.33
N ALA A 317 -19.22 20.75 -12.82
CA ALA A 317 -17.83 21.13 -13.03
C ALA A 317 -16.96 19.97 -13.55
N ASN A 318 -17.46 19.19 -14.51
CA ASN A 318 -16.75 18.11 -15.18
C ASN A 318 -16.07 17.13 -14.19
N PHE A 319 -14.74 16.99 -14.22
CA PHE A 319 -13.96 16.19 -13.29
C PHE A 319 -13.56 16.94 -12.00
N GLY A 320 -13.89 18.22 -11.90
CA GLY A 320 -13.60 19.02 -10.70
C GLY A 320 -12.14 19.44 -10.57
N SER A 321 -11.38 19.45 -11.65
CA SER A 321 -10.02 19.97 -11.66
C SER A 321 -9.98 21.50 -11.49
N ARG A 322 -8.81 22.04 -11.12
CA ARG A 322 -8.63 23.50 -11.07
C ARG A 322 -8.87 24.14 -12.43
N GLU A 323 -8.48 23.48 -13.50
CA GLU A 323 -8.70 23.90 -14.89
C GLU A 323 -10.19 23.92 -15.23
N ASP A 324 -10.97 22.94 -14.75
CA ASP A 324 -12.42 22.91 -14.93
C ASP A 324 -13.09 24.12 -14.24
N PHE A 325 -12.70 24.44 -13.02
CA PHE A 325 -13.21 25.62 -12.32
C PHE A 325 -12.74 26.93 -12.97
N GLN A 326 -11.53 27.01 -13.49
CA GLN A 326 -11.05 28.15 -14.27
C GLN A 326 -11.85 28.32 -15.57
N TYR A 327 -12.17 27.23 -16.26
CA TYR A 327 -13.04 27.24 -17.42
C TYR A 327 -14.41 27.83 -17.09
N LEU A 328 -15.06 27.38 -15.99
CA LEU A 328 -16.33 27.94 -15.53
C LEU A 328 -16.23 29.47 -15.30
N ALA A 329 -15.18 29.92 -14.63
CA ALA A 329 -14.95 31.34 -14.40
C ALA A 329 -14.79 32.12 -15.70
N GLN A 330 -14.09 31.57 -16.71
CA GLN A 330 -13.96 32.18 -18.05
C GLN A 330 -15.30 32.26 -18.81
N GLN A 331 -16.21 31.29 -18.56
CA GLN A 331 -17.57 31.32 -19.10
C GLN A 331 -18.52 32.25 -18.31
N GLY A 332 -18.02 32.92 -17.26
CA GLY A 332 -18.82 33.80 -16.40
C GLY A 332 -19.76 33.06 -15.46
N ILE A 333 -19.51 31.77 -15.21
CA ILE A 333 -20.28 30.95 -14.26
C ILE A 333 -19.71 31.19 -12.85
N ASP A 334 -20.53 31.68 -11.97
CA ASP A 334 -20.17 31.95 -10.57
C ASP A 334 -20.42 30.70 -9.73
N VAL A 335 -19.33 30.07 -9.25
CA VAL A 335 -19.33 28.89 -8.40
C VAL A 335 -19.50 29.26 -6.91
N ASN A 336 -19.28 30.53 -6.56
CA ASN A 336 -19.36 30.96 -5.17
C ASN A 336 -20.77 30.74 -4.59
N GLY A 337 -20.85 30.02 -3.48
CA GLY A 337 -22.11 29.67 -2.82
C GLY A 337 -22.90 28.53 -3.49
N SER A 338 -22.29 27.76 -4.40
CA SER A 338 -22.89 26.61 -5.09
C SER A 338 -22.68 25.28 -4.36
N ILE A 339 -23.40 24.26 -4.81
CA ILE A 339 -23.06 22.86 -4.66
C ILE A 339 -22.43 22.39 -5.97
N ALA A 340 -21.14 22.02 -5.92
CA ALA A 340 -20.45 21.49 -7.08
C ALA A 340 -20.80 20.01 -7.30
N LEU A 341 -21.15 19.66 -8.54
CA LEU A 341 -21.33 18.27 -9.00
C LEU A 341 -20.19 17.91 -9.94
N VAL A 342 -19.38 16.92 -9.60
CA VAL A 342 -18.20 16.50 -10.36
C VAL A 342 -18.15 14.99 -10.55
N ARG A 343 -17.37 14.53 -11.54
CA ARG A 343 -17.18 13.10 -11.83
C ARG A 343 -15.91 12.57 -11.18
N TYR A 344 -15.89 11.29 -10.85
CA TYR A 344 -14.63 10.57 -10.59
C TYR A 344 -13.77 10.49 -11.87
N GLY A 345 -12.46 10.26 -11.71
CA GLY A 345 -11.50 10.22 -12.82
C GLY A 345 -10.99 11.61 -13.23
N GLY A 346 -10.43 11.73 -14.41
CA GLY A 346 -9.80 12.95 -14.92
C GLY A 346 -8.32 13.07 -14.53
N THR A 347 -7.73 14.25 -14.77
CA THR A 347 -6.30 14.51 -14.53
C THR A 347 -5.95 14.71 -13.05
N GLU A 348 -6.88 15.21 -12.26
CA GLU A 348 -6.80 15.22 -10.79
C GLU A 348 -7.62 14.04 -10.30
N SER A 349 -7.02 12.85 -10.29
CA SER A 349 -7.70 11.58 -10.01
C SER A 349 -8.12 11.45 -8.55
N ASP A 350 -7.38 12.03 -7.62
CA ASP A 350 -7.68 12.05 -6.20
C ASP A 350 -8.99 12.81 -5.90
N ARG A 351 -9.90 12.14 -5.18
CA ARG A 351 -11.19 12.71 -4.79
C ARG A 351 -11.07 13.91 -3.86
N ALA A 352 -10.05 13.93 -2.99
CA ALA A 352 -9.80 15.04 -2.07
C ALA A 352 -9.46 16.34 -2.80
N LEU A 353 -8.66 16.26 -3.84
CA LEU A 353 -8.25 17.41 -4.63
C LEU A 353 -9.42 18.03 -5.42
N LYS A 354 -10.39 17.20 -5.85
CA LYS A 354 -11.65 17.69 -6.44
C LYS A 354 -12.45 18.52 -5.42
N VAL A 355 -12.58 18.03 -4.19
CA VAL A 355 -13.23 18.76 -3.10
C VAL A 355 -12.45 20.03 -2.76
N LYS A 356 -11.12 19.98 -2.77
CA LYS A 356 -10.26 21.14 -2.52
C LYS A 356 -10.35 22.19 -3.62
N ALA A 357 -10.39 21.77 -4.87
CA ALA A 357 -10.58 22.69 -6.00
C ALA A 357 -11.95 23.38 -5.95
N ALA A 358 -13.02 22.64 -5.62
CA ALA A 358 -14.35 23.19 -5.38
C ALA A 358 -14.35 24.21 -4.21
N GLU A 359 -13.69 23.88 -3.10
CA GLU A 359 -13.50 24.79 -1.94
C GLU A 359 -12.82 26.10 -2.38
N LEU A 360 -11.72 26.01 -3.12
CA LEU A 360 -10.98 27.18 -3.63
C LEU A 360 -11.79 28.01 -4.61
N ALA A 361 -12.70 27.40 -5.36
CA ALA A 361 -13.64 28.08 -6.27
C ALA A 361 -14.82 28.73 -5.51
N GLY A 362 -14.95 28.50 -4.19
CA GLY A 362 -15.99 29.09 -3.34
C GLY A 362 -17.29 28.28 -3.24
N ALA A 363 -17.29 27.02 -3.66
CA ALA A 363 -18.42 26.12 -3.44
C ALA A 363 -18.65 25.88 -1.94
N LEU A 364 -19.90 25.66 -1.54
CA LEU A 364 -20.30 25.32 -0.17
C LEU A 364 -20.18 23.84 0.13
N GLY A 365 -20.26 23.00 -0.91
CA GLY A 365 -20.16 21.55 -0.82
C GLY A 365 -19.87 20.92 -2.18
N CYS A 366 -19.43 19.65 -2.17
CA CYS A 366 -19.05 18.93 -3.37
C CYS A 366 -19.71 17.55 -3.39
N ILE A 367 -20.34 17.21 -4.52
CA ILE A 367 -20.88 15.87 -4.80
C ILE A 367 -20.00 15.25 -5.88
N ILE A 368 -19.44 14.06 -5.62
CA ILE A 368 -18.64 13.34 -6.61
C ILE A 368 -19.43 12.10 -7.05
N TYR A 369 -19.67 11.92 -8.33
CA TYR A 369 -20.43 10.77 -8.80
C TYR A 369 -19.63 9.86 -9.75
N SER A 370 -19.94 8.56 -9.71
CA SER A 370 -19.44 7.57 -10.68
C SER A 370 -20.12 7.80 -12.01
N ASP A 371 -19.36 8.08 -13.06
CA ASP A 371 -19.94 8.25 -14.42
C ASP A 371 -19.77 6.95 -15.20
N PRO A 372 -20.84 6.40 -15.79
CA PRO A 372 -20.77 5.13 -16.51
C PRO A 372 -19.84 5.13 -17.73
N ALA A 373 -19.40 6.31 -18.20
CA ALA A 373 -18.36 6.40 -19.22
C ALA A 373 -16.96 6.06 -18.70
N GLN A 374 -16.73 6.10 -17.39
CA GLN A 374 -15.46 5.75 -16.75
C GLN A 374 -15.45 4.31 -16.23
N ASP A 375 -16.47 3.91 -15.49
CA ASP A 375 -16.47 2.64 -14.75
C ASP A 375 -17.74 1.80 -14.91
N GLY A 376 -18.76 2.27 -15.66
CA GLY A 376 -20.07 1.65 -15.78
C GLY A 376 -20.35 1.03 -17.14
N PHE A 377 -21.66 0.90 -17.45
CA PHE A 377 -22.17 0.14 -18.60
C PHE A 377 -21.68 0.64 -19.98
N VAL A 378 -21.15 1.85 -20.10
CA VAL A 378 -20.59 2.35 -21.35
C VAL A 378 -19.28 1.61 -21.71
N GLN A 379 -18.56 1.11 -20.71
CA GLN A 379 -17.35 0.31 -20.89
C GLN A 379 -17.69 -1.17 -21.19
N GLY A 380 -18.83 -1.66 -20.68
CA GLY A 380 -19.26 -3.04 -20.85
C GLY A 380 -20.37 -3.44 -19.87
N PRO A 381 -20.77 -4.72 -19.81
CA PRO A 381 -21.82 -5.16 -18.90
C PRO A 381 -21.47 -4.86 -17.44
N ALA A 382 -22.43 -4.25 -16.72
CA ALA A 382 -22.28 -4.01 -15.29
C ALA A 382 -22.54 -5.29 -14.47
N TYR A 383 -22.09 -5.33 -13.22
CA TYR A 383 -22.41 -6.41 -12.31
C TYR A 383 -23.92 -6.47 -12.04
N PRO A 384 -24.56 -7.66 -11.98
CA PRO A 384 -23.91 -9.00 -11.93
C PRO A 384 -23.64 -9.67 -13.28
N GLU A 385 -24.02 -9.06 -14.42
CA GLU A 385 -23.80 -9.63 -15.76
C GLU A 385 -22.36 -9.48 -16.26
N GLY A 386 -21.62 -8.53 -15.73
CA GLY A 386 -20.24 -8.23 -16.09
C GLY A 386 -19.47 -7.53 -14.98
N ARG A 387 -18.32 -6.97 -15.32
CA ARG A 387 -17.36 -6.48 -14.32
C ARG A 387 -17.55 -5.04 -13.85
N TYR A 388 -18.34 -4.22 -14.57
CA TYR A 388 -18.40 -2.79 -14.35
C TYR A 388 -19.41 -2.36 -13.28
N MET A 389 -19.28 -1.12 -12.79
CA MET A 389 -20.10 -0.53 -11.74
C MET A 389 -21.59 -0.51 -12.11
N PRO A 390 -22.48 -1.02 -11.26
CA PRO A 390 -23.93 -0.89 -11.44
C PRO A 390 -24.42 0.56 -11.33
N ALA A 391 -25.70 0.77 -11.73
CA ALA A 391 -26.31 2.10 -11.73
C ALA A 391 -26.40 2.78 -10.37
N ASP A 392 -26.54 1.99 -9.32
CA ASP A 392 -26.64 2.40 -7.92
C ASP A 392 -25.32 2.20 -7.15
N GLY A 393 -24.28 1.66 -7.79
CA GLY A 393 -22.97 1.51 -7.19
C GLY A 393 -22.34 2.85 -6.87
N THR A 394 -21.71 2.95 -5.72
CA THR A 394 -21.16 4.20 -5.20
C THR A 394 -19.72 4.00 -4.72
N GLN A 395 -18.80 4.73 -5.29
CA GLN A 395 -17.40 4.74 -4.86
C GLN A 395 -17.25 5.54 -3.56
N ARG A 396 -17.02 4.86 -2.44
CA ARG A 396 -16.64 5.48 -1.16
C ARG A 396 -15.18 5.97 -1.23
N GLY A 397 -14.62 6.43 -0.13
CA GLY A 397 -13.21 6.79 -0.01
C GLY A 397 -12.97 8.03 0.83
N ALA A 398 -11.75 8.19 1.35
CA ALA A 398 -11.38 9.38 2.08
C ALA A 398 -11.14 10.58 1.16
N VAL A 399 -11.44 11.78 1.67
CA VAL A 399 -11.14 13.06 1.02
C VAL A 399 -10.05 13.83 1.76
N SER A 400 -9.20 13.13 2.49
CA SER A 400 -7.96 13.67 3.04
C SER A 400 -6.96 13.98 1.94
N LEU A 401 -6.26 15.11 2.08
CA LEU A 401 -5.30 15.63 1.10
C LEU A 401 -3.95 14.92 1.27
N MET A 402 -3.85 13.68 0.80
CA MET A 402 -2.72 12.78 0.97
C MET A 402 -1.40 13.36 0.45
N SER A 403 -1.42 14.03 -0.70
CA SER A 403 -0.24 14.70 -1.26
C SER A 403 0.25 15.92 -0.45
N TRP A 404 -0.53 16.37 0.53
CA TRP A 404 -0.20 17.47 1.44
C TRP A 404 0.18 16.98 2.83
N VAL A 405 -0.59 16.03 3.39
CA VAL A 405 -0.39 15.42 4.71
C VAL A 405 -0.74 13.94 4.61
N VAL A 406 0.23 13.06 4.83
CA VAL A 406 0.04 11.61 4.85
C VAL A 406 -0.05 11.09 6.29
N GLY A 407 -0.81 10.01 6.49
CA GLY A 407 -1.05 9.42 7.80
C GLY A 407 -2.17 10.10 8.59
N ASP A 408 -2.12 10.03 9.91
CA ASP A 408 -3.11 10.70 10.76
C ASP A 408 -3.03 12.21 10.60
N VAL A 409 -4.08 12.78 10.05
CA VAL A 409 -4.17 14.22 9.75
C VAL A 409 -4.09 15.14 10.97
N LEU A 410 -4.21 14.59 12.18
CA LEU A 410 -4.08 15.34 13.44
C LEU A 410 -2.73 15.18 14.12
N SER A 411 -1.87 14.27 13.65
CA SER A 411 -0.52 14.03 14.20
C SER A 411 0.57 13.97 13.13
N PRO A 412 0.60 14.86 12.13
CA PRO A 412 1.57 14.77 11.05
C PRO A 412 3.01 14.82 11.57
N GLY A 413 3.80 13.80 11.24
CA GLY A 413 5.23 13.71 11.56
C GLY A 413 5.55 13.07 12.92
N PHE A 414 4.59 12.45 13.59
CA PHE A 414 4.81 11.68 14.82
C PHE A 414 3.69 10.67 15.10
N ALA A 415 4.04 9.50 15.61
CA ALA A 415 3.12 8.40 15.83
C ALA A 415 2.09 8.69 16.93
N SER A 416 0.82 8.40 16.65
CA SER A 416 -0.34 8.53 17.55
C SER A 416 -0.46 7.33 18.50
N THR A 417 0.58 7.02 19.26
CA THR A 417 0.53 5.96 20.26
C THR A 417 -0.48 6.29 21.38
N PRO A 418 -0.98 5.29 22.14
CA PRO A 418 -1.94 5.53 23.22
C PRO A 418 -1.46 6.56 24.28
N ASP A 419 -0.15 6.67 24.47
CA ASP A 419 0.45 7.61 25.44
C ASP A 419 0.69 9.03 24.88
N GLU A 420 0.65 9.21 23.55
CA GLU A 420 0.89 10.50 22.89
C GLU A 420 -0.33 11.43 23.09
N LYS A 421 -0.07 12.64 23.53
CA LYS A 421 -1.10 13.64 23.83
C LYS A 421 -1.13 14.82 22.87
N LYS A 422 -0.06 14.99 22.10
CA LYS A 422 0.06 16.09 21.15
C LYS A 422 -0.77 15.78 19.91
N ARG A 423 -1.72 16.66 19.58
CA ARG A 423 -2.53 16.56 18.37
C ARG A 423 -2.94 17.94 17.89
N LEU A 424 -3.15 18.08 16.60
CA LEU A 424 -3.84 19.23 16.00
C LEU A 424 -5.33 19.12 16.26
N LYS A 425 -6.04 20.23 16.09
CA LYS A 425 -7.50 20.19 15.95
C LYS A 425 -7.86 19.99 14.48
N PRO A 426 -9.03 19.42 14.16
CA PRO A 426 -9.44 19.20 12.76
C PRO A 426 -9.40 20.50 11.91
N GLU A 427 -9.74 21.65 12.51
CA GLU A 427 -9.71 22.94 11.81
C GLU A 427 -8.30 23.44 11.50
N GLU A 428 -7.30 22.98 12.24
CA GLU A 428 -5.88 23.36 12.11
C GLU A 428 -5.16 22.48 11.08
N SER A 429 -5.71 21.27 10.79
CA SER A 429 -5.12 20.37 9.84
C SER A 429 -5.19 20.91 8.39
N GLN A 430 -4.07 20.78 7.70
CA GLN A 430 -3.97 21.05 6.26
C GLN A 430 -4.40 19.84 5.41
N GLY A 431 -4.46 18.65 6.02
CA GLY A 431 -4.88 17.41 5.38
C GLY A 431 -6.39 17.25 5.23
N LEU A 432 -7.21 18.18 5.75
CA LEU A 432 -8.66 18.09 5.70
C LEU A 432 -9.28 19.20 4.83
N PRO A 433 -10.23 18.87 3.93
CA PRO A 433 -11.03 19.86 3.22
C PRO A 433 -11.95 20.63 4.19
N LYS A 434 -12.34 21.83 3.81
CA LYS A 434 -13.14 22.73 4.68
C LYS A 434 -14.63 22.79 4.29
N ILE A 435 -15.04 22.04 3.26
CA ILE A 435 -16.44 21.92 2.82
C ILE A 435 -16.90 20.45 2.88
N PRO A 436 -18.19 20.16 3.14
CA PRO A 436 -18.71 18.80 3.12
C PRO A 436 -18.74 18.24 1.70
N SER A 437 -18.53 16.92 1.60
CA SER A 437 -18.65 16.16 0.36
C SER A 437 -19.36 14.85 0.57
N ILE A 438 -19.96 14.31 -0.49
CA ILE A 438 -20.62 13.00 -0.48
C ILE A 438 -20.44 12.34 -1.85
N PRO A 439 -20.20 11.01 -1.91
CA PRO A 439 -20.21 10.28 -3.17
C PRO A 439 -21.63 9.98 -3.60
N LEU A 440 -21.88 9.83 -4.90
CA LEU A 440 -23.19 9.59 -5.46
C LEU A 440 -23.13 8.59 -6.62
N ALA A 441 -24.07 7.67 -6.68
CA ALA A 441 -24.30 6.82 -7.84
C ALA A 441 -24.81 7.62 -9.04
N TRP A 442 -24.49 7.17 -10.27
CA TRP A 442 -24.98 7.86 -11.45
C TRP A 442 -26.52 7.82 -11.59
N ARG A 443 -27.18 6.79 -11.06
CA ARG A 443 -28.65 6.71 -10.95
C ARG A 443 -29.22 7.98 -10.32
N ASP A 444 -28.61 8.47 -9.26
CA ASP A 444 -29.06 9.66 -8.54
C ASP A 444 -28.51 10.95 -9.17
N ALA A 445 -27.28 10.93 -9.70
CA ALA A 445 -26.68 12.06 -10.42
C ALA A 445 -27.46 12.43 -11.69
N GLN A 446 -28.11 11.45 -12.34
CA GLN A 446 -28.93 11.67 -13.53
C GLN A 446 -29.97 12.80 -13.30
N ARG A 447 -30.71 12.76 -12.19
CA ARG A 447 -31.71 13.79 -11.89
C ARG A 447 -31.09 15.18 -11.69
N LEU A 448 -29.94 15.25 -11.05
CA LEU A 448 -29.20 16.51 -10.86
C LEU A 448 -28.73 17.09 -12.19
N LEU A 449 -28.23 16.27 -13.09
CA LEU A 449 -27.79 16.70 -14.43
C LEU A 449 -28.96 17.16 -15.31
N GLN A 450 -30.09 16.43 -15.30
CA GLN A 450 -31.30 16.76 -16.06
C GLN A 450 -31.85 18.16 -15.71
N VAL A 451 -31.86 18.52 -14.42
CA VAL A 451 -32.42 19.82 -13.98
C VAL A 451 -31.52 21.03 -14.30
N LEU A 452 -30.30 20.80 -14.75
CA LEU A 452 -29.39 21.85 -15.22
C LEU A 452 -29.71 22.33 -16.64
N HIS A 453 -30.56 21.62 -17.38
CA HIS A 453 -30.90 21.99 -18.75
C HIS A 453 -31.40 23.44 -18.85
N GLY A 454 -30.73 24.23 -19.71
CA GLY A 454 -31.04 25.64 -19.92
C GLY A 454 -30.47 26.59 -18.86
N HIS A 455 -29.68 26.11 -17.90
CA HIS A 455 -29.02 26.92 -16.89
C HIS A 455 -27.52 27.05 -17.15
N GLY A 456 -26.99 28.27 -17.21
CA GLY A 456 -25.58 28.57 -17.47
C GLY A 456 -25.20 28.44 -18.94
N ALA A 457 -24.11 27.78 -19.25
CA ALA A 457 -23.60 27.49 -20.58
C ALA A 457 -23.70 26.02 -20.92
N GLN A 458 -23.89 25.70 -22.19
CA GLN A 458 -23.74 24.33 -22.65
C GLN A 458 -22.28 23.89 -22.53
N VAL A 459 -22.04 22.70 -22.06
CA VAL A 459 -20.67 22.22 -21.83
C VAL A 459 -19.97 21.83 -23.13
N PRO A 460 -18.64 21.86 -23.22
CA PRO A 460 -17.90 21.31 -24.36
C PRO A 460 -18.05 19.79 -24.46
N ASP A 461 -17.86 19.21 -25.63
CA ASP A 461 -17.99 17.77 -25.90
C ASP A 461 -17.14 16.91 -24.94
N THR A 462 -15.97 17.41 -24.51
CA THR A 462 -15.09 16.73 -23.56
C THR A 462 -15.64 16.61 -22.13
N TRP A 463 -16.71 17.37 -21.81
CA TRP A 463 -17.38 17.35 -20.51
C TRP A 463 -18.64 16.48 -20.51
N VAL A 464 -19.03 15.98 -21.67
CA VAL A 464 -20.19 15.07 -21.78
C VAL A 464 -19.82 13.74 -21.16
N GLY A 465 -20.68 13.24 -20.25
CA GLY A 465 -20.53 11.92 -19.60
C GLY A 465 -21.40 10.85 -20.22
N GLY A 466 -21.42 9.69 -19.58
CA GLY A 466 -22.18 8.51 -20.02
C GLY A 466 -23.54 8.34 -19.38
N VAL A 467 -24.01 9.29 -18.54
CA VAL A 467 -25.29 9.15 -17.84
C VAL A 467 -26.45 9.20 -18.82
N THR A 468 -27.32 8.18 -18.82
CA THR A 468 -28.45 8.06 -19.72
C THR A 468 -29.49 9.17 -19.50
N GLU A 469 -30.31 9.46 -20.51
CA GLU A 469 -31.41 10.44 -20.46
C GLU A 469 -30.98 11.88 -20.10
N VAL A 470 -29.70 12.21 -20.23
CA VAL A 470 -29.14 13.56 -20.17
C VAL A 470 -28.78 13.98 -21.60
N ASN A 471 -29.77 14.46 -22.36
CA ASN A 471 -29.59 14.74 -23.79
C ASN A 471 -28.73 16.00 -24.06
N GLU A 472 -28.74 16.95 -23.15
CA GLU A 472 -27.94 18.16 -23.22
C GLU A 472 -27.30 18.45 -21.86
N TRP A 473 -26.00 18.64 -21.87
CA TRP A 473 -25.20 18.89 -20.67
C TRP A 473 -24.94 20.39 -20.50
N TRP A 474 -25.22 20.90 -19.29
CA TRP A 474 -25.14 22.33 -18.96
C TRP A 474 -24.35 22.52 -17.67
N THR A 475 -23.61 23.63 -17.60
CA THR A 475 -22.78 23.97 -16.43
C THR A 475 -23.60 24.32 -15.18
N GLY A 476 -24.85 24.70 -15.34
CA GLY A 476 -25.56 25.40 -14.28
C GLY A 476 -25.13 26.86 -14.09
N ALA A 477 -25.84 27.56 -13.25
CA ALA A 477 -25.57 28.94 -12.86
C ALA A 477 -26.32 29.28 -11.57
N LYS A 478 -26.28 30.55 -11.12
CA LYS A 478 -27.10 31.02 -9.98
C LYS A 478 -28.61 30.83 -10.16
N SER A 479 -29.08 30.65 -11.39
CA SER A 479 -30.48 30.34 -11.70
C SER A 479 -30.81 28.86 -11.63
N SER A 480 -29.85 27.99 -11.40
CA SER A 480 -30.06 26.55 -11.25
C SER A 480 -30.92 26.23 -10.03
N PRO A 481 -31.62 25.10 -10.04
CA PRO A 481 -32.28 24.60 -8.83
C PRO A 481 -31.33 24.56 -7.64
N THR A 482 -31.89 24.81 -6.45
CA THR A 482 -31.16 24.77 -5.20
C THR A 482 -31.09 23.36 -4.67
N VAL A 483 -29.90 22.90 -4.36
CA VAL A 483 -29.62 21.56 -3.82
C VAL A 483 -29.16 21.70 -2.36
N ASN A 484 -29.69 20.85 -1.51
CA ASN A 484 -29.18 20.61 -0.16
C ASN A 484 -28.25 19.40 -0.17
N LEU A 485 -27.06 19.59 0.38
CA LEU A 485 -26.09 18.52 0.69
C LEU A 485 -25.92 18.48 2.19
N MET A 486 -26.20 17.32 2.78
CA MET A 486 -25.94 17.07 4.21
C MET A 486 -25.03 15.84 4.32
N ASN A 487 -23.97 15.98 5.07
CA ASN A 487 -23.04 14.91 5.44
C ASN A 487 -22.56 15.16 6.88
N LEU A 488 -23.42 14.80 7.84
CA LEU A 488 -23.13 14.86 9.27
C LEU A 488 -22.47 13.54 9.68
N GLN A 489 -21.34 13.62 10.33
CA GLN A 489 -20.52 12.46 10.65
C GLN A 489 -20.19 12.40 12.13
N ASP A 490 -19.96 11.20 12.64
CA ASP A 490 -19.38 10.94 13.95
C ASP A 490 -17.85 11.06 13.82
N GLU A 491 -17.28 12.09 14.44
CA GLU A 491 -15.85 12.34 14.43
C GLU A 491 -15.24 11.74 15.71
N VAL A 492 -14.27 10.83 15.54
CA VAL A 492 -13.57 10.18 16.65
C VAL A 492 -12.10 10.58 16.62
N GLU A 493 -11.70 11.48 17.50
CA GLU A 493 -10.33 12.02 17.53
C GLU A 493 -9.26 10.97 17.91
N ARG A 494 -9.66 9.91 18.60
CA ARG A 494 -8.79 8.83 19.08
C ARG A 494 -9.46 7.46 18.89
N GLN A 495 -9.61 7.07 17.63
CA GLN A 495 -10.09 5.73 17.28
C GLN A 495 -8.92 4.75 17.34
N PRO A 496 -9.02 3.66 18.10
CA PRO A 496 -8.00 2.62 18.04
C PRO A 496 -8.03 1.91 16.68
N ILE A 497 -6.83 1.71 16.12
CA ILE A 497 -6.57 0.86 14.96
C ILE A 497 -5.46 -0.12 15.30
N TYR A 498 -5.37 -1.24 14.55
CA TYR A 498 -4.50 -2.35 14.90
C TYR A 498 -3.75 -2.89 13.68
N ASN A 499 -2.43 -2.66 13.63
CA ASN A 499 -1.55 -3.36 12.70
C ASN A 499 -1.16 -4.72 13.30
N VAL A 500 -0.95 -5.72 12.45
CA VAL A 500 -0.48 -7.03 12.90
C VAL A 500 0.87 -7.33 12.27
N VAL A 501 1.87 -7.53 13.11
CA VAL A 501 3.26 -7.75 12.71
C VAL A 501 3.69 -9.17 13.04
N GLY A 502 4.20 -9.90 12.05
CA GLY A 502 4.74 -11.24 12.20
C GLY A 502 6.16 -11.36 11.66
N ARG A 503 7.10 -11.94 12.42
CA ARG A 503 8.53 -12.00 12.08
C ARG A 503 9.06 -13.42 11.96
N ILE A 504 9.78 -13.66 10.88
CA ILE A 504 10.64 -14.83 10.68
C ILE A 504 12.09 -14.36 10.80
N MET A 505 12.74 -14.71 11.90
CA MET A 505 14.08 -14.22 12.22
C MET A 505 15.16 -14.76 11.29
N GLY A 506 15.99 -13.88 10.77
CA GLY A 506 17.13 -14.23 9.93
C GLY A 506 18.26 -14.89 10.68
N LEU A 507 19.03 -15.75 10.00
CA LEU A 507 20.17 -16.47 10.58
C LEU A 507 21.45 -15.63 10.63
N GLU A 508 21.73 -14.87 9.57
CA GLU A 508 22.98 -14.13 9.42
C GLU A 508 22.86 -12.68 9.88
N GLN A 509 21.76 -12.03 9.53
CA GLN A 509 21.47 -10.64 9.83
C GLN A 509 20.05 -10.50 10.42
N PRO A 510 19.80 -10.97 11.65
CA PRO A 510 18.46 -10.94 12.24
C PRO A 510 17.92 -9.51 12.46
N GLU A 511 18.80 -8.51 12.52
CA GLU A 511 18.44 -7.11 12.65
C GLU A 511 18.04 -6.47 11.30
N LYS A 512 18.40 -7.08 10.15
CA LYS A 512 18.07 -6.54 8.83
C LYS A 512 16.76 -7.12 8.34
N LYS A 513 15.84 -6.24 7.94
CA LYS A 513 14.45 -6.59 7.65
C LYS A 513 14.11 -6.44 6.17
N ILE A 514 13.40 -7.43 5.65
CA ILE A 514 12.63 -7.35 4.41
C ILE A 514 11.17 -7.29 4.84
N ILE A 515 10.54 -6.15 4.68
CA ILE A 515 9.19 -5.89 5.17
C ILE A 515 8.22 -6.12 4.02
N ILE A 516 7.15 -6.85 4.31
CA ILE A 516 6.10 -7.22 3.36
C ILE A 516 4.81 -6.68 3.92
N GLY A 517 4.19 -5.76 3.22
CA GLY A 517 2.99 -5.07 3.67
C GLY A 517 1.79 -5.29 2.76
N ASN A 518 0.63 -5.33 3.39
CA ASN A 518 -0.67 -5.32 2.77
C ASN A 518 -1.67 -4.77 3.78
N HIS A 519 -2.61 -3.92 3.36
CA HIS A 519 -3.66 -3.46 4.26
C HIS A 519 -4.81 -4.47 4.37
N ARG A 520 -5.66 -4.28 5.37
CA ARG A 520 -6.74 -5.21 5.70
C ARG A 520 -8.09 -4.56 5.73
N ASP A 521 -8.17 -3.27 6.06
CA ASP A 521 -9.42 -2.52 6.09
C ASP A 521 -9.96 -2.29 4.68
N SER A 522 -11.27 -2.17 4.54
CA SER A 522 -11.95 -1.87 3.28
C SER A 522 -13.20 -1.03 3.51
N TRP A 523 -13.65 -0.29 2.48
CA TRP A 523 -14.88 0.51 2.59
C TRP A 523 -16.15 -0.31 2.70
N CYS A 524 -16.16 -1.54 2.19
CA CYS A 524 -17.30 -2.46 2.31
C CYS A 524 -16.80 -3.92 2.44
N LEU A 525 -16.78 -4.69 1.36
CA LEU A 525 -16.36 -6.10 1.38
C LEU A 525 -14.94 -6.32 0.82
N GLY A 526 -14.47 -5.44 -0.04
CA GLY A 526 -13.08 -5.36 -0.48
C GLY A 526 -12.52 -6.64 -1.11
N SER A 527 -13.19 -7.23 -2.12
CA SER A 527 -12.70 -8.50 -2.68
C SER A 527 -11.45 -8.34 -3.57
N ALA A 528 -11.28 -7.19 -4.20
CA ALA A 528 -10.06 -6.82 -4.88
C ALA A 528 -9.19 -5.95 -3.96
N ASP A 529 -9.79 -4.94 -3.36
CA ASP A 529 -9.18 -3.89 -2.54
C ASP A 529 -9.59 -4.03 -1.05
N PRO A 530 -8.70 -4.55 -0.19
CA PRO A 530 -7.40 -5.20 -0.48
C PRO A 530 -7.46 -6.74 -0.47
N GLY A 531 -8.65 -7.34 -0.39
CA GLY A 531 -8.84 -8.75 -0.11
C GLY A 531 -8.05 -9.69 -1.02
N SER A 532 -7.88 -9.33 -2.31
CA SER A 532 -7.10 -10.13 -3.26
C SER A 532 -5.63 -10.22 -2.85
N GLY A 533 -5.02 -9.11 -2.45
CA GLY A 533 -3.65 -9.07 -1.91
C GLY A 533 -3.55 -9.77 -0.57
N THR A 534 -4.49 -9.48 0.36
CA THR A 534 -4.52 -10.07 1.72
C THR A 534 -4.65 -11.59 1.68
N ALA A 535 -5.48 -12.15 0.76
CA ALA A 535 -5.65 -13.59 0.63
C ALA A 535 -4.36 -14.31 0.20
N VAL A 536 -3.60 -13.71 -0.72
CA VAL A 536 -2.29 -14.21 -1.16
C VAL A 536 -1.23 -14.02 -0.07
N PHE A 537 -1.24 -12.90 0.64
CA PHE A 537 -0.35 -12.61 1.74
C PHE A 537 -0.45 -13.66 2.86
N LEU A 538 -1.66 -14.07 3.23
CA LEU A 538 -1.89 -15.13 4.22
C LEU A 538 -1.44 -16.51 3.73
N GLU A 539 -1.64 -16.81 2.45
CA GLU A 539 -1.13 -18.06 1.85
C GLU A 539 0.41 -18.08 1.84
N LEU A 540 1.06 -16.95 1.55
CA LEU A 540 2.51 -16.83 1.68
C LEU A 540 2.98 -17.05 3.12
N ALA A 541 2.29 -16.47 4.11
CA ALA A 541 2.61 -16.70 5.52
C ALA A 541 2.54 -18.20 5.87
N ARG A 542 1.51 -18.92 5.37
CA ARG A 542 1.38 -20.37 5.53
C ARG A 542 2.55 -21.13 4.88
N VAL A 543 2.90 -20.79 3.63
CA VAL A 543 3.97 -21.48 2.88
C VAL A 543 5.34 -21.25 3.53
N PHE A 544 5.65 -20.03 3.96
CA PHE A 544 6.87 -19.73 4.70
C PHE A 544 6.88 -20.45 6.08
N GLY A 545 5.74 -20.50 6.75
CA GLY A 545 5.57 -21.29 7.98
C GLY A 545 5.86 -22.77 7.76
N GLU A 546 5.44 -23.34 6.64
CA GLU A 546 5.75 -24.72 6.27
C GLU A 546 7.26 -24.93 6.06
N LEU A 547 7.94 -24.01 5.35
CA LEU A 547 9.40 -24.02 5.20
C LEU A 547 10.12 -24.02 6.56
N LEU A 548 9.63 -23.26 7.54
CA LEU A 548 10.20 -23.23 8.88
C LEU A 548 10.10 -24.61 9.55
N THR A 549 9.04 -25.37 9.28
CA THR A 549 8.89 -26.73 9.84
C THR A 549 9.92 -27.70 9.29
N PHE A 550 10.40 -27.48 8.07
CA PHE A 550 11.50 -28.26 7.49
C PHE A 550 12.89 -27.81 7.96
N GLY A 551 12.97 -26.69 8.71
CA GLY A 551 14.22 -26.17 9.28
C GLY A 551 14.91 -25.15 8.41
N TRP A 552 14.30 -24.67 7.35
CA TRP A 552 14.78 -23.50 6.59
C TRP A 552 14.67 -22.23 7.40
N ARG A 553 15.61 -21.30 7.20
CA ARG A 553 15.57 -19.94 7.73
C ARG A 553 16.20 -18.99 6.72
N PRO A 554 15.67 -17.77 6.54
CA PRO A 554 16.28 -16.77 5.66
C PRO A 554 17.60 -16.24 6.24
N LEU A 555 18.43 -15.62 5.42
CA LEU A 555 19.62 -14.91 5.88
C LEU A 555 19.25 -13.64 6.66
N ARG A 556 18.21 -12.92 6.22
CA ARG A 556 17.68 -11.70 6.84
C ARG A 556 16.27 -11.93 7.35
N THR A 557 15.85 -11.17 8.35
CA THR A 557 14.48 -11.25 8.90
C THR A 557 13.46 -10.88 7.82
N ILE A 558 12.43 -11.70 7.70
CA ILE A 558 11.23 -11.41 6.92
C ILE A 558 10.16 -10.93 7.90
N GLU A 559 9.63 -9.74 7.68
CA GLU A 559 8.60 -9.14 8.51
C GLU A 559 7.32 -8.97 7.69
N PHE A 560 6.27 -9.72 8.02
CA PHE A 560 4.94 -9.61 7.45
C PHE A 560 4.14 -8.61 8.27
N VAL A 561 3.52 -7.63 7.62
CA VAL A 561 2.69 -6.64 8.30
C VAL A 561 1.35 -6.48 7.60
N SER A 562 0.27 -6.69 8.35
CA SER A 562 -1.10 -6.38 7.92
C SER A 562 -1.48 -5.02 8.49
N TRP A 563 -1.63 -4.02 7.62
CA TRP A 563 -1.97 -2.66 8.00
C TRP A 563 -3.46 -2.48 8.26
N ASP A 564 -3.82 -1.54 9.12
CA ASP A 564 -5.18 -1.06 9.35
C ASP A 564 -5.28 0.42 8.96
N ALA A 565 -6.45 0.89 8.59
CA ALA A 565 -6.74 2.27 8.24
C ALA A 565 -5.90 2.85 7.08
N GLU A 566 -5.55 2.02 6.11
CA GLU A 566 -4.97 2.48 4.85
C GLU A 566 -5.94 3.41 4.14
N GLU A 567 -7.20 3.00 4.00
CA GLU A 567 -8.29 3.65 3.30
C GLU A 567 -8.58 5.08 3.81
N TYR A 568 -8.12 5.42 5.00
CA TYR A 568 -8.22 6.74 5.60
C TYR A 568 -6.92 7.56 5.49
N ASN A 569 -6.15 7.46 4.44
CA ASN A 569 -4.93 8.26 4.22
C ASN A 569 -3.62 7.55 4.62
N LEU A 570 -3.52 6.24 4.39
CA LEU A 570 -2.33 5.41 4.69
C LEU A 570 -1.94 5.47 6.18
N VAL A 571 -2.94 5.48 7.07
CA VAL A 571 -2.70 5.82 8.49
C VAL A 571 -1.86 4.75 9.18
N GLY A 572 -2.25 3.46 9.10
CA GLY A 572 -1.58 2.42 9.88
C GLY A 572 -0.11 2.23 9.54
N SER A 573 0.23 2.26 8.26
CA SER A 573 1.62 2.18 7.80
C SER A 573 2.42 3.42 8.16
N THR A 574 1.83 4.61 8.04
CA THR A 574 2.51 5.87 8.38
C THR A 574 2.80 5.95 9.88
N GLU A 575 1.84 5.59 10.73
CA GLU A 575 2.01 5.54 12.17
C GLU A 575 3.15 4.58 12.60
N HIS A 576 3.21 3.40 11.94
CA HIS A 576 4.31 2.46 12.15
C HIS A 576 5.66 3.06 11.75
N VAL A 577 5.73 3.69 10.56
CA VAL A 577 6.97 4.31 10.07
C VAL A 577 7.41 5.44 10.99
N GLU A 578 6.50 6.30 11.45
CA GLU A 578 6.81 7.38 12.37
C GLU A 578 7.29 6.88 13.73
N LYS A 579 6.68 5.79 14.24
CA LYS A 579 7.10 5.12 15.48
C LYS A 579 8.49 4.50 15.36
N GLU A 580 8.76 3.78 14.28
CA GLU A 580 9.98 2.99 14.08
C GLU A 580 11.02 3.68 13.17
N LEU A 581 10.85 4.96 12.86
CA LEU A 581 11.63 5.70 11.84
C LEU A 581 13.13 5.49 11.94
N LYS A 582 13.68 5.55 13.15
CA LYS A 582 15.13 5.37 13.37
C LYS A 582 15.56 3.93 13.05
N ALA A 583 14.81 2.95 13.54
CA ALA A 583 15.11 1.54 13.30
C ALA A 583 14.96 1.18 11.82
N LEU A 584 13.94 1.73 11.13
CA LEU A 584 13.74 1.53 9.69
C LEU A 584 14.91 2.08 8.87
N LYS A 585 15.36 3.31 9.15
CA LYS A 585 16.54 3.90 8.48
C LYS A 585 17.83 3.10 8.69
N GLU A 586 17.95 2.38 9.81
CA GLU A 586 19.14 1.58 10.12
C GLU A 586 19.03 0.13 9.64
N HIS A 587 17.81 -0.43 9.53
CA HIS A 587 17.61 -1.87 9.42
C HIS A 587 16.70 -2.33 8.29
N ALA A 588 15.82 -1.49 7.74
CA ALA A 588 14.97 -1.86 6.62
C ALA A 588 15.79 -1.90 5.32
N TYR A 589 15.74 -3.02 4.62
CA TYR A 589 16.43 -3.22 3.35
C TYR A 589 15.48 -3.14 2.15
N ALA A 590 14.23 -3.51 2.35
CA ALA A 590 13.18 -3.42 1.34
C ALA A 590 11.81 -3.31 2.03
N TYR A 591 10.88 -2.63 1.36
CA TYR A 591 9.45 -2.72 1.59
C TYR A 591 8.76 -3.23 0.31
N ILE A 592 8.03 -4.33 0.43
CA ILE A 592 7.34 -4.99 -0.67
C ILE A 592 5.85 -4.89 -0.41
N ASN A 593 5.17 -4.04 -1.16
CA ASN A 593 3.74 -3.80 -1.06
C ASN A 593 2.97 -4.68 -2.04
N VAL A 594 1.80 -5.10 -1.66
CA VAL A 594 0.72 -5.53 -2.55
C VAL A 594 -0.57 -5.06 -1.92
N ASP A 595 -1.28 -4.20 -2.59
CA ASP A 595 -2.59 -3.68 -2.22
C ASP A 595 -3.66 -4.47 -2.98
N VAL A 596 -4.14 -3.95 -4.10
CA VAL A 596 -4.97 -4.68 -5.05
C VAL A 596 -4.12 -5.71 -5.78
N GLY A 597 -4.13 -6.94 -5.27
CA GLY A 597 -3.32 -8.02 -5.85
C GLY A 597 -3.82 -8.48 -7.22
N VAL A 598 -5.14 -8.61 -7.38
CA VAL A 598 -5.77 -9.07 -8.63
C VAL A 598 -7.09 -8.33 -8.87
N SER A 599 -7.10 -7.47 -9.88
CA SER A 599 -8.30 -6.87 -10.45
C SER A 599 -8.45 -7.15 -11.94
N GLY A 600 -7.51 -7.89 -12.52
CA GLY A 600 -7.48 -8.27 -13.93
C GLY A 600 -6.34 -9.23 -14.25
N HIS A 601 -5.86 -9.23 -15.48
CA HIS A 601 -4.94 -10.24 -15.99
C HIS A 601 -3.59 -9.66 -16.47
N GLU A 602 -3.41 -8.34 -16.41
CA GLU A 602 -2.18 -7.69 -16.86
C GLU A 602 -1.26 -7.40 -15.68
N PHE A 603 -0.08 -8.01 -15.64
CA PHE A 603 0.90 -7.70 -14.61
C PHE A 603 1.34 -6.24 -14.71
N ASP A 604 1.35 -5.55 -13.59
CA ASP A 604 1.86 -4.19 -13.46
C ASP A 604 2.71 -4.05 -12.20
N ALA A 605 3.70 -3.15 -12.23
CA ALA A 605 4.55 -2.87 -11.08
C ALA A 605 5.12 -1.45 -11.14
N ALA A 606 5.24 -0.85 -9.97
CA ALA A 606 5.92 0.41 -9.74
C ALA A 606 6.88 0.27 -8.56
N GLY A 607 7.98 1.01 -8.56
CA GLY A 607 8.94 0.89 -7.46
C GLY A 607 10.26 1.59 -7.69
N CYS A 608 11.11 1.49 -6.68
CA CYS A 608 12.49 1.91 -6.79
C CYS A 608 13.19 1.15 -7.93
N PRO A 609 13.90 1.83 -8.84
CA PRO A 609 14.58 1.19 -9.98
C PRO A 609 15.58 0.09 -9.60
N LEU A 610 16.00 0.02 -8.34
CA LEU A 610 16.85 -1.07 -7.83
C LEU A 610 16.24 -2.45 -8.07
N PHE A 611 14.91 -2.56 -8.14
CA PHE A 611 14.18 -3.83 -8.31
C PHE A 611 14.00 -4.27 -9.76
N GLU A 612 14.18 -3.40 -10.76
CA GLU A 612 13.80 -3.69 -12.16
C GLU A 612 14.42 -4.99 -12.70
N ARG A 613 15.69 -5.22 -12.41
CA ARG A 613 16.40 -6.42 -12.85
C ARG A 613 15.85 -7.69 -12.21
N VAL A 614 15.64 -7.71 -10.90
CA VAL A 614 15.15 -8.90 -10.19
C VAL A 614 13.70 -9.21 -10.57
N ILE A 615 12.84 -8.20 -10.72
CA ILE A 615 11.48 -8.33 -11.22
C ILE A 615 11.48 -9.00 -12.61
N THR A 616 12.25 -8.46 -13.55
CA THR A 616 12.35 -8.99 -14.90
C THR A 616 12.84 -10.45 -14.94
N GLN A 617 13.76 -10.80 -14.03
CA GLN A 617 14.25 -12.19 -13.91
C GLN A 617 13.15 -13.13 -13.39
N ILE A 618 12.39 -12.72 -12.37
CA ILE A 618 11.30 -13.52 -11.82
C ILE A 618 10.16 -13.68 -12.83
N LEU A 619 9.76 -12.61 -13.52
CA LEU A 619 8.74 -12.65 -14.57
C LEU A 619 9.10 -13.64 -15.69
N GLY A 620 10.39 -13.86 -15.95
CA GLY A 620 10.87 -14.88 -16.90
C GLY A 620 10.68 -16.34 -16.45
N ARG A 621 10.32 -16.57 -15.18
CA ARG A 621 10.15 -17.91 -14.59
C ARG A 621 8.69 -18.30 -14.40
N ILE A 622 7.77 -17.39 -14.61
CA ILE A 622 6.33 -17.59 -14.39
C ILE A 622 5.61 -17.49 -15.73
N ALA A 623 4.76 -18.46 -16.01
CA ALA A 623 3.92 -18.47 -17.20
C ALA A 623 2.53 -17.91 -16.89
N ASP A 624 2.00 -17.13 -17.81
CA ASP A 624 0.61 -16.69 -17.79
C ASP A 624 -0.34 -17.89 -17.98
N PRO A 625 -1.38 -18.03 -17.13
CA PRO A 625 -2.26 -19.20 -17.16
C PRO A 625 -3.06 -19.35 -18.47
N ILE A 626 -3.38 -18.24 -19.15
CA ILE A 626 -4.21 -18.23 -20.36
C ILE A 626 -3.34 -18.43 -21.60
N SER A 627 -2.31 -17.62 -21.79
CA SER A 627 -1.49 -17.63 -22.99
C SER A 627 -0.35 -18.65 -22.96
N ASN A 628 0.02 -19.11 -21.77
CA ASN A 628 1.19 -19.96 -21.51
C ASN A 628 2.53 -19.32 -21.96
N GLU A 629 2.55 -18.03 -22.20
CA GLU A 629 3.79 -17.26 -22.39
C GLU A 629 4.35 -16.85 -21.02
N THR A 630 5.66 -16.54 -20.95
CA THR A 630 6.23 -15.99 -19.72
C THR A 630 5.68 -14.57 -19.46
N LEU A 631 5.45 -14.24 -18.20
CA LEU A 631 5.02 -12.89 -17.81
C LEU A 631 6.00 -11.83 -18.32
N LYS A 632 7.31 -12.15 -18.38
CA LYS A 632 8.32 -11.27 -18.98
C LYS A 632 8.01 -10.92 -20.42
N ASN A 633 7.67 -11.92 -21.25
CA ASN A 633 7.35 -11.68 -22.65
C ASN A 633 6.11 -10.81 -22.82
N LEU A 634 5.10 -10.99 -21.97
CA LEU A 634 3.89 -10.17 -21.97
C LEU A 634 4.21 -8.74 -21.53
N TRP A 635 4.98 -8.57 -20.47
CA TRP A 635 5.45 -7.27 -19.99
C TRP A 635 6.21 -6.50 -21.07
N GLU A 636 7.19 -7.13 -21.73
CA GLU A 636 7.97 -6.51 -22.80
C GLU A 636 7.10 -6.15 -24.02
N LYS A 637 6.10 -6.98 -24.37
CA LYS A 637 5.14 -6.69 -25.45
C LYS A 637 4.24 -5.50 -25.14
N SER A 638 3.80 -5.35 -23.90
CA SER A 638 2.98 -4.20 -23.46
C SER A 638 3.77 -2.89 -23.40
N LYS A 639 5.12 -2.95 -23.55
CA LYS A 639 6.04 -1.82 -23.39
C LYS A 639 6.00 -1.18 -22.00
N LYS A 640 5.41 -1.87 -21.04
CA LYS A 640 5.45 -1.46 -19.64
C LYS A 640 6.88 -1.60 -19.10
N ARG A 641 7.25 -0.75 -18.17
CA ARG A 641 8.49 -0.76 -17.42
C ARG A 641 8.16 -0.47 -15.97
N LEU A 642 9.10 -0.74 -15.07
CA LEU A 642 8.96 -0.34 -13.68
C LEU A 642 8.84 1.19 -13.61
N GLY A 643 7.65 1.67 -13.24
CA GLY A 643 7.35 3.08 -13.02
C GLY A 643 7.76 3.55 -11.61
N PRO A 644 7.84 4.85 -11.37
CA PRO A 644 7.96 5.37 -10.01
C PRO A 644 6.65 5.16 -9.24
N LEU A 645 6.77 5.00 -7.90
CA LEU A 645 5.61 4.94 -7.01
C LEU A 645 4.98 6.33 -6.85
N GLY A 646 3.65 6.36 -6.86
CA GLY A 646 2.85 7.53 -6.51
C GLY A 646 2.56 7.63 -5.02
N ALA A 647 1.29 7.92 -4.66
CA ALA A 647 0.85 7.97 -3.27
C ALA A 647 -0.40 7.10 -3.01
N GLY A 648 -0.60 6.05 -3.77
CA GLY A 648 -1.84 5.26 -3.75
C GLY A 648 -1.87 4.13 -2.75
N SER A 649 -0.83 3.86 -1.93
CA SER A 649 -0.83 2.78 -0.95
C SER A 649 0.27 2.91 0.10
N ASP A 650 0.38 1.94 1.01
CA ASP A 650 1.22 1.91 2.22
C ASP A 650 2.74 2.10 2.01
N TYR A 651 3.24 2.03 0.78
CA TYR A 651 4.65 2.26 0.46
C TYR A 651 5.09 3.72 0.65
N VAL A 652 4.17 4.68 0.70
CA VAL A 652 4.50 6.12 0.71
C VAL A 652 5.37 6.50 1.90
N ALA A 653 4.98 6.11 3.10
CA ALA A 653 5.75 6.44 4.30
C ALA A 653 7.12 5.76 4.30
N PHE A 654 7.21 4.52 3.81
CA PHE A 654 8.47 3.79 3.68
C PHE A 654 9.42 4.48 2.69
N GLN A 655 8.95 4.84 1.49
CA GLN A 655 9.75 5.50 0.48
C GLN A 655 10.10 6.94 0.86
N ASP A 656 9.09 7.75 1.18
CA ASP A 656 9.23 9.21 1.22
C ASP A 656 9.64 9.75 2.60
N ILE A 657 9.39 9.00 3.70
CA ILE A 657 9.74 9.40 5.06
C ILE A 657 10.97 8.62 5.56
N ALA A 658 10.97 7.29 5.41
CA ALA A 658 12.06 6.44 5.88
C ALA A 658 13.20 6.26 4.86
N GLY A 659 12.96 6.44 3.57
CA GLY A 659 13.92 6.17 2.51
C GLY A 659 14.24 4.68 2.38
N THR A 660 13.23 3.84 2.52
CA THR A 660 13.31 2.40 2.30
C THR A 660 13.00 2.11 0.85
N SER A 661 13.84 1.31 0.17
CA SER A 661 13.57 0.86 -1.20
C SER A 661 12.24 0.12 -1.25
N SER A 662 11.26 0.68 -1.97
CA SER A 662 9.88 0.18 -2.00
C SER A 662 9.46 -0.26 -3.39
N VAL A 663 8.58 -1.25 -3.46
CA VAL A 663 7.97 -1.77 -4.70
C VAL A 663 6.54 -2.19 -4.44
N ASP A 664 5.67 -1.94 -5.41
CA ASP A 664 4.27 -2.37 -5.46
C ASP A 664 3.98 -3.08 -6.78
N PHE A 665 3.13 -4.10 -6.78
CA PHE A 665 2.76 -4.86 -7.98
C PHE A 665 1.46 -5.64 -7.82
N GLY A 666 0.84 -5.96 -8.95
CA GLY A 666 -0.39 -6.74 -9.01
C GLY A 666 -0.76 -7.13 -10.44
N PHE A 667 -1.92 -7.75 -10.58
CA PHE A 667 -2.56 -8.01 -11.87
C PHE A 667 -3.73 -7.06 -12.03
N THR A 668 -3.57 -6.09 -12.92
CA THR A 668 -4.54 -5.03 -13.21
C THR A 668 -5.42 -5.38 -14.42
N GLY A 669 -6.48 -4.62 -14.63
CA GLY A 669 -7.37 -4.76 -15.76
C GLY A 669 -8.25 -3.55 -15.98
N GLU A 670 -9.36 -3.78 -16.68
CA GLU A 670 -10.37 -2.75 -16.92
C GLU A 670 -11.03 -2.30 -15.60
N PRO A 671 -11.68 -1.13 -15.55
CA PRO A 671 -12.38 -0.64 -14.37
C PRO A 671 -13.33 -1.66 -13.74
N PHE A 672 -13.57 -1.53 -12.45
CA PHE A 672 -14.39 -2.44 -11.65
C PHE A 672 -15.23 -1.65 -10.62
N PRO A 673 -16.15 -2.28 -9.87
CA PRO A 673 -16.97 -1.61 -8.86
C PRO A 673 -16.20 -1.16 -7.62
N TYR A 674 -15.11 -0.42 -7.85
CA TYR A 674 -14.13 0.03 -6.86
C TYR A 674 -14.78 0.78 -5.69
N HIS A 675 -14.46 0.38 -4.44
CA HIS A 675 -14.96 0.96 -3.20
C HIS A 675 -16.51 0.88 -3.02
N SER A 676 -17.16 -0.02 -3.75
CA SER A 676 -18.60 -0.30 -3.61
C SER A 676 -18.85 -1.63 -2.91
N CYS A 677 -20.07 -1.87 -2.43
CA CYS A 677 -20.43 -3.19 -1.90
C CYS A 677 -20.64 -4.27 -3.00
N TYR A 678 -20.56 -3.87 -4.27
CA TYR A 678 -20.55 -4.79 -5.40
C TYR A 678 -19.18 -5.40 -5.69
N GLU A 679 -18.14 -4.88 -5.09
CA GLU A 679 -16.80 -5.45 -5.05
C GLU A 679 -16.74 -6.55 -3.99
N ASN A 680 -17.33 -7.69 -4.31
CA ASN A 680 -17.57 -8.79 -3.38
C ASN A 680 -16.98 -10.12 -3.87
N TYR A 681 -17.08 -11.17 -3.05
CA TYR A 681 -16.58 -12.51 -3.38
C TYR A 681 -17.17 -13.07 -4.68
N ASP A 682 -18.48 -12.88 -4.93
CA ASP A 682 -19.15 -13.37 -6.14
C ASP A 682 -18.60 -12.69 -7.40
N TRP A 683 -18.35 -11.38 -7.33
CA TRP A 683 -17.72 -10.64 -8.42
C TRP A 683 -16.31 -11.19 -8.74
N MET A 684 -15.48 -11.42 -7.73
CA MET A 684 -14.14 -11.96 -7.91
C MET A 684 -14.16 -13.37 -8.52
N THR A 685 -14.97 -14.26 -7.95
CA THR A 685 -15.01 -15.69 -8.32
C THR A 685 -15.74 -16.00 -9.61
N ARG A 686 -16.61 -15.11 -10.08
CA ARG A 686 -17.35 -15.33 -11.35
C ARG A 686 -16.78 -14.56 -12.52
N ILE A 687 -16.12 -13.43 -12.26
CA ILE A 687 -15.80 -12.47 -13.31
C ILE A 687 -14.28 -12.26 -13.45
N VAL A 688 -13.56 -12.06 -12.33
CA VAL A 688 -12.15 -11.66 -12.40
C VAL A 688 -11.23 -12.85 -12.49
N ASP A 689 -11.22 -13.73 -11.49
CA ASP A 689 -10.32 -14.89 -11.44
C ASP A 689 -11.05 -16.14 -10.88
N PRO A 690 -11.95 -16.76 -11.65
CA PRO A 690 -12.82 -17.87 -11.19
C PRO A 690 -12.05 -19.07 -10.61
N GLU A 691 -10.85 -19.33 -11.07
CA GLU A 691 -10.01 -20.45 -10.66
C GLU A 691 -8.82 -20.00 -9.79
N PHE A 692 -8.76 -18.75 -9.37
CA PHE A 692 -7.66 -18.15 -8.57
C PHE A 692 -6.26 -18.39 -9.17
N GLN A 693 -6.17 -18.48 -10.49
CA GLN A 693 -4.89 -18.73 -11.15
C GLN A 693 -3.99 -17.47 -11.16
N TYR A 694 -4.58 -16.27 -11.31
CA TYR A 694 -3.83 -15.02 -11.22
C TYR A 694 -3.38 -14.73 -9.79
N HIS A 695 -4.22 -15.02 -8.80
CA HIS A 695 -3.82 -14.98 -7.39
C HIS A 695 -2.66 -15.94 -7.10
N LYS A 696 -2.70 -17.15 -7.64
CA LYS A 696 -1.64 -18.15 -7.48
C LYS A 696 -0.30 -17.66 -8.05
N ILE A 697 -0.29 -17.16 -9.29
CA ILE A 697 0.95 -16.68 -9.91
C ILE A 697 1.44 -15.38 -9.27
N LEU A 698 0.55 -14.54 -8.70
CA LEU A 698 0.93 -13.43 -7.85
C LEU A 698 1.69 -13.93 -6.62
N GLY A 699 1.17 -14.92 -5.92
CA GLY A 699 1.85 -15.55 -4.78
C GLY A 699 3.20 -16.17 -5.15
N GLN A 700 3.30 -16.79 -6.33
CA GLN A 700 4.57 -17.30 -6.85
C GLN A 700 5.59 -16.18 -7.10
N PHE A 701 5.15 -15.09 -7.73
CA PHE A 701 6.00 -13.92 -7.98
C PHE A 701 6.46 -13.28 -6.66
N TRP A 702 5.54 -13.01 -5.76
CA TRP A 702 5.79 -12.37 -4.48
C TRP A 702 6.73 -13.21 -3.60
N GLY A 703 6.45 -14.51 -3.48
CA GLY A 703 7.30 -15.43 -2.73
C GLY A 703 8.72 -15.53 -3.26
N LEU A 704 8.91 -15.54 -4.59
CA LEU A 704 10.23 -15.50 -5.20
C LEU A 704 10.95 -14.18 -4.94
N LEU A 705 10.26 -13.05 -5.02
CA LEU A 705 10.86 -11.74 -4.76
C LEU A 705 11.34 -11.65 -3.30
N ILE A 706 10.52 -12.11 -2.35
CA ILE A 706 10.90 -12.20 -0.93
C ILE A 706 12.18 -13.02 -0.77
N LEU A 707 12.23 -14.21 -1.35
CA LEU A 707 13.39 -15.11 -1.24
C LEU A 707 14.64 -14.50 -1.88
N GLN A 708 14.51 -13.88 -3.05
CA GLN A 708 15.66 -13.25 -3.73
C GLN A 708 16.29 -12.14 -2.88
N ILE A 709 15.51 -11.41 -2.09
CA ILE A 709 16.02 -10.33 -1.26
C ILE A 709 16.41 -10.83 0.14
N ALA A 710 15.61 -11.71 0.75
CA ALA A 710 15.83 -12.17 2.12
C ALA A 710 16.91 -13.25 2.24
N ASP A 711 17.09 -14.12 1.21
CA ASP A 711 17.97 -15.31 1.29
C ASP A 711 19.16 -15.29 0.32
N SER A 712 19.30 -14.28 -0.56
CA SER A 712 20.47 -14.14 -1.41
C SER A 712 21.66 -13.56 -0.64
N PRO A 713 22.87 -14.13 -0.78
CA PRO A 713 24.07 -13.59 -0.15
C PRO A 713 24.35 -12.14 -0.53
N ILE A 714 24.24 -11.79 -1.80
CA ILE A 714 24.31 -10.43 -2.32
C ILE A 714 22.92 -10.00 -2.73
N LEU A 715 22.49 -8.81 -2.31
CA LEU A 715 21.22 -8.23 -2.71
C LEU A 715 21.17 -8.08 -4.24
N PRO A 716 20.04 -8.46 -4.89
CA PRO A 716 19.92 -8.44 -6.35
C PRO A 716 19.63 -7.04 -6.92
N TYR A 717 20.08 -6.00 -6.24
CA TYR A 717 19.81 -4.60 -6.58
C TYR A 717 20.65 -4.11 -7.75
N ASP A 718 20.06 -3.24 -8.59
CA ASP A 718 20.68 -2.69 -9.79
C ASP A 718 20.92 -1.18 -9.71
N LEU A 719 22.04 -0.80 -9.11
CA LEU A 719 22.44 0.61 -9.00
C LEU A 719 22.83 1.24 -10.35
N GLU A 720 23.37 0.45 -11.29
CA GLU A 720 23.69 0.95 -12.63
C GLU A 720 22.42 1.29 -13.40
N GLY A 721 21.42 0.39 -13.38
CA GLY A 721 20.10 0.64 -13.95
C GLY A 721 19.42 1.85 -13.30
N TYR A 722 19.52 1.99 -11.99
CA TYR A 722 18.97 3.14 -11.26
C TYR A 722 19.64 4.47 -11.72
N ALA A 723 20.94 4.49 -11.86
CA ALA A 723 21.64 5.68 -12.34
C ALA A 723 21.22 6.08 -13.76
N ASP A 724 20.95 5.10 -14.64
CA ASP A 724 20.41 5.36 -15.97
C ASP A 724 19.00 5.97 -15.91
N HIS A 725 18.15 5.50 -15.00
CA HIS A 725 16.83 6.09 -14.76
C HIS A 725 16.95 7.54 -14.28
N VAL A 726 17.83 7.85 -13.32
CA VAL A 726 18.04 9.22 -12.82
C VAL A 726 18.45 10.16 -13.95
N GLY A 727 19.35 9.73 -14.85
CA GLY A 727 19.71 10.49 -16.05
C GLY A 727 18.49 10.81 -16.95
N GLY A 728 17.60 9.82 -17.12
CA GLY A 728 16.34 9.98 -17.83
C GLY A 728 15.41 10.98 -17.14
N TYR A 729 15.25 10.86 -15.83
CA TYR A 729 14.41 11.74 -15.01
C TYR A 729 14.83 13.21 -15.09
N VAL A 730 16.14 13.48 -15.04
CA VAL A 730 16.67 14.85 -15.21
C VAL A 730 16.32 15.41 -16.59
N SER A 731 16.44 14.59 -17.64
CA SER A 731 16.05 14.99 -19.00
C SER A 731 14.56 15.32 -19.11
N ASP A 732 13.71 14.51 -18.47
CA ASP A 732 12.27 14.71 -18.50
C ASP A 732 11.85 15.94 -17.68
N LEU A 733 12.50 16.20 -16.56
CA LEU A 733 12.29 17.42 -15.77
C LEU A 733 12.66 18.68 -16.58
N GLU A 734 13.78 18.65 -17.32
CA GLU A 734 14.16 19.78 -18.18
C GLU A 734 13.16 20.00 -19.34
N LYS A 735 12.65 18.92 -19.95
CA LYS A 735 11.58 19.00 -20.96
C LYS A 735 10.31 19.61 -20.37
N TYR A 736 9.94 19.20 -19.17
CA TYR A 736 8.81 19.77 -18.45
C TYR A 736 8.98 21.28 -18.22
N ALA A 737 10.14 21.70 -17.68
CA ALA A 737 10.43 23.11 -17.48
C ALA A 737 10.32 23.92 -18.78
N LYS A 738 10.82 23.38 -19.90
CA LYS A 738 10.69 24.01 -21.23
C LYS A 738 9.23 24.09 -21.69
N SER A 739 8.41 23.10 -21.43
CA SER A 739 6.98 23.11 -21.77
C SER A 739 6.22 24.18 -21.00
N LYS A 740 6.64 24.48 -19.78
CA LYS A 740 6.11 25.57 -18.94
C LYS A 740 6.74 26.95 -19.27
N SER A 741 7.54 27.04 -20.35
CA SER A 741 8.24 28.27 -20.77
C SER A 741 9.20 28.84 -19.71
N VAL A 742 9.78 27.99 -18.88
CA VAL A 742 10.79 28.37 -17.90
C VAL A 742 12.06 28.81 -18.61
N PRO A 743 12.67 29.97 -18.25
CA PRO A 743 13.92 30.43 -18.87
C PRO A 743 15.10 29.55 -18.41
N VAL A 744 15.47 28.56 -19.23
CA VAL A 744 16.63 27.69 -18.99
C VAL A 744 17.89 28.26 -19.67
N ALA A 745 19.00 28.31 -18.96
CA ALA A 745 20.29 28.79 -19.46
C ALA A 745 21.45 27.90 -18.96
N GLU A 746 22.66 28.07 -19.55
CA GLU A 746 23.87 27.35 -19.09
C GLU A 746 24.31 27.78 -17.68
N THR A 747 23.97 28.99 -17.27
CA THR A 747 24.25 29.54 -15.94
C THR A 747 22.99 30.12 -15.33
N ALA A 748 22.78 29.82 -14.04
CA ALA A 748 21.66 30.37 -13.30
C ALA A 748 21.75 31.87 -13.07
N SER A 749 20.58 32.54 -13.03
CA SER A 749 20.43 33.93 -12.64
C SER A 749 19.09 34.15 -11.95
N LYS A 750 18.78 35.35 -11.47
CA LYS A 750 17.45 35.65 -10.92
C LYS A 750 16.28 35.43 -11.90
N ALA A 751 16.60 35.37 -13.19
CA ALA A 751 15.61 35.21 -14.25
C ALA A 751 15.76 33.90 -15.04
N THR A 752 16.75 33.05 -14.72
CA THR A 752 17.03 31.78 -15.44
C THR A 752 17.45 30.69 -14.48
N VAL A 753 17.08 29.45 -14.80
CA VAL A 753 17.53 28.23 -14.09
C VAL A 753 18.52 27.45 -14.94
N THR A 754 19.34 26.63 -14.31
CA THR A 754 20.23 25.67 -15.00
C THR A 754 20.09 24.28 -14.39
N PHE A 755 19.92 23.26 -15.23
CA PHE A 755 19.87 21.85 -14.83
C PHE A 755 21.25 21.17 -14.82
N LYS A 756 22.32 21.92 -15.16
CA LYS A 756 23.69 21.41 -15.24
C LYS A 756 24.12 20.68 -13.96
N PRO A 757 23.88 21.19 -12.73
CA PRO A 757 24.25 20.45 -11.50
C PRO A 757 23.61 19.08 -11.39
N LEU A 758 22.32 18.92 -11.79
CA LEU A 758 21.64 17.63 -11.78
C LEU A 758 22.25 16.65 -12.79
N TYR A 759 22.57 17.08 -14.00
CA TYR A 759 23.25 16.25 -14.99
C TYR A 759 24.63 15.80 -14.48
N GLU A 760 25.41 16.68 -13.88
CA GLU A 760 26.71 16.35 -13.31
C GLU A 760 26.59 15.36 -12.15
N ALA A 761 25.54 15.48 -11.30
CA ALA A 761 25.25 14.56 -10.22
C ALA A 761 24.83 13.16 -10.76
N ALA A 762 23.97 13.11 -11.79
CA ALA A 762 23.54 11.87 -12.42
C ALA A 762 24.72 11.11 -13.07
N GLU A 763 25.57 11.83 -13.82
CA GLU A 763 26.77 11.23 -14.42
C GLU A 763 27.76 10.71 -13.36
N ARG A 764 27.93 11.44 -12.25
CA ARG A 764 28.74 10.99 -11.12
C ARG A 764 28.15 9.72 -10.48
N PHE A 765 26.84 9.69 -10.27
CA PHE A 765 26.15 8.50 -9.75
C PHE A 765 26.37 7.31 -10.67
N LYS A 766 26.22 7.47 -11.98
CA LYS A 766 26.45 6.41 -12.97
C LYS A 766 27.90 5.86 -12.89
N ALA A 767 28.89 6.75 -12.81
CA ALA A 767 30.29 6.33 -12.69
C ALA A 767 30.58 5.58 -11.39
N ASN A 768 30.01 6.06 -10.28
CA ASN A 768 30.17 5.45 -8.95
C ASN A 768 29.43 4.11 -8.83
N ALA A 769 28.22 4.01 -9.34
CA ALA A 769 27.44 2.76 -9.38
C ALA A 769 28.16 1.66 -10.17
N ALA A 770 28.63 1.99 -11.39
CA ALA A 770 29.38 1.07 -12.22
C ALA A 770 30.72 0.62 -11.57
N HIS A 771 31.38 1.50 -10.81
CA HIS A 771 32.57 1.11 -10.04
C HIS A 771 32.21 0.19 -8.89
N PHE A 772 31.18 0.52 -8.13
CA PHE A 772 30.74 -0.22 -6.95
C PHE A 772 30.25 -1.63 -7.30
N GLN A 773 29.42 -1.78 -8.33
CA GLN A 773 28.85 -3.08 -8.70
C GLN A 773 29.87 -4.11 -9.20
N LYS A 774 31.06 -3.69 -9.64
CA LYS A 774 32.14 -4.61 -10.01
C LYS A 774 32.57 -5.52 -8.86
N TRP A 775 32.42 -5.07 -7.62
CA TRP A 775 32.78 -5.88 -6.46
C TRP A 775 31.90 -7.15 -6.35
N ALA A 776 30.64 -7.10 -6.73
CA ALA A 776 29.75 -8.27 -6.75
C ALA A 776 30.32 -9.39 -7.65
N GLN A 777 30.85 -9.03 -8.83
CA GLN A 777 31.49 -10.00 -9.72
C GLN A 777 32.77 -10.57 -9.10
N ILE A 778 33.59 -9.73 -8.46
CA ILE A 778 34.81 -10.18 -7.76
C ILE A 778 34.45 -11.19 -6.65
N TRP A 779 33.43 -10.88 -5.86
CA TRP A 779 32.92 -11.79 -4.83
C TRP A 779 32.46 -13.10 -5.43
N HIS A 780 31.63 -13.03 -6.46
CA HIS A 780 31.08 -14.20 -7.17
C HIS A 780 32.22 -15.11 -7.66
N ASP A 781 33.18 -14.56 -8.39
CA ASP A 781 34.29 -15.33 -8.96
C ASP A 781 35.17 -15.95 -7.86
N ALA A 782 35.42 -15.24 -6.77
CA ALA A 782 36.22 -15.73 -5.66
C ALA A 782 35.53 -16.86 -4.89
N VAL A 783 34.24 -16.69 -4.56
CA VAL A 783 33.47 -17.66 -3.77
C VAL A 783 33.14 -18.90 -4.60
N TRP A 784 32.66 -18.77 -5.84
CA TRP A 784 32.37 -19.90 -6.71
C TRP A 784 33.67 -20.62 -7.15
N GLY A 785 34.72 -19.88 -7.42
CA GLY A 785 36.06 -20.45 -7.71
C GLY A 785 36.62 -21.24 -6.56
N ALA A 786 36.21 -20.94 -5.32
CA ALA A 786 36.53 -21.68 -4.11
C ALA A 786 35.52 -22.79 -3.74
N GLY A 787 34.64 -23.17 -4.67
CA GLY A 787 33.65 -24.21 -4.43
C GLY A 787 32.49 -23.80 -3.51
N GLY A 788 32.15 -22.51 -3.48
CA GLY A 788 31.13 -21.94 -2.63
C GLY A 788 31.60 -21.51 -1.25
N PHE A 789 32.92 -21.51 -1.02
CA PHE A 789 33.53 -21.17 0.25
C PHE A 789 33.80 -19.66 0.34
N GLU A 790 33.22 -18.99 1.32
CA GLU A 790 33.43 -17.57 1.61
C GLU A 790 34.31 -17.40 2.86
N ASN A 791 35.42 -16.69 2.76
CA ASN A 791 36.24 -16.40 3.92
C ASN A 791 35.68 -15.19 4.72
N ASN A 792 36.09 -15.06 5.99
CA ASN A 792 35.58 -14.04 6.89
C ASN A 792 35.77 -12.60 6.40
N VAL A 793 36.87 -12.30 5.68
CA VAL A 793 37.10 -10.97 5.13
C VAL A 793 36.11 -10.66 4.03
N MET A 794 35.87 -11.62 3.12
CA MET A 794 34.86 -11.49 2.06
C MET A 794 33.46 -11.38 2.64
N ALA A 795 33.14 -12.13 3.71
CA ALA A 795 31.85 -12.05 4.39
C ALA A 795 31.59 -10.65 4.97
N VAL A 796 32.55 -10.07 5.69
CA VAL A 796 32.46 -8.69 6.22
C VAL A 796 32.31 -7.67 5.09
N GLN A 797 33.07 -7.81 4.02
CA GLN A 797 32.94 -6.93 2.85
C GLN A 797 31.59 -7.06 2.16
N ARG A 798 31.04 -8.27 2.06
CA ARG A 798 29.70 -8.53 1.50
C ARG A 798 28.61 -7.88 2.36
N LEU A 799 28.68 -7.99 3.67
CA LEU A 799 27.74 -7.33 4.57
C LEU A 799 27.79 -5.81 4.43
N SER A 800 28.99 -5.22 4.36
CA SER A 800 29.15 -3.78 4.10
C SER A 800 28.64 -3.39 2.71
N TYR A 801 28.94 -4.19 1.68
CA TYR A 801 28.44 -3.98 0.32
C TYR A 801 26.90 -3.97 0.27
N ASN A 802 26.25 -4.98 0.86
CA ASN A 802 24.78 -5.05 0.93
C ASN A 802 24.17 -3.88 1.69
N ALA A 803 24.78 -3.49 2.82
CA ALA A 803 24.31 -2.35 3.61
C ALA A 803 24.35 -1.03 2.83
N ARG A 804 25.44 -0.79 2.08
CA ARG A 804 25.54 0.42 1.23
C ARG A 804 24.50 0.45 0.12
N MET A 805 24.21 -0.70 -0.51
CA MET A 805 23.14 -0.78 -1.51
C MET A 805 21.75 -0.54 -0.90
N ALA A 806 21.44 -1.24 0.19
CA ALA A 806 20.11 -1.18 0.81
C ALA A 806 19.78 0.21 1.37
N HIS A 807 20.78 0.92 1.89
CA HIS A 807 20.60 2.26 2.44
C HIS A 807 20.85 3.39 1.44
N PHE A 808 20.95 3.09 0.15
CA PHE A 808 21.12 4.12 -0.87
C PHE A 808 19.92 5.07 -0.92
N GLU A 809 18.69 4.54 -0.88
CA GLU A 809 17.46 5.34 -0.82
C GLU A 809 17.41 6.24 0.42
N THR A 810 17.82 5.73 1.58
CA THR A 810 17.90 6.52 2.82
C THR A 810 18.82 7.73 2.67
N LYS A 811 19.86 7.62 1.83
CA LYS A 811 20.79 8.74 1.53
C LYS A 811 20.21 9.78 0.55
N LEU A 812 19.10 9.46 -0.10
CA LEU A 812 18.38 10.37 -0.98
C LEU A 812 17.29 11.19 -0.25
N LEU A 813 17.25 11.13 1.08
CA LEU A 813 16.37 11.96 1.89
C LEU A 813 17.00 13.32 2.20
N ASP A 814 16.21 14.39 2.21
CA ASP A 814 16.61 15.66 2.82
C ASP A 814 16.28 15.67 4.31
N ASP A 815 17.18 15.07 5.11
CA ASP A 815 17.02 14.83 6.55
C ASP A 815 17.32 16.07 7.43
N ARG A 816 17.48 17.25 6.86
CA ARG A 816 17.59 18.48 7.66
C ARG A 816 16.33 18.67 8.53
N PRO A 817 16.43 19.33 9.68
CA PRO A 817 15.24 19.59 10.53
C PRO A 817 14.08 20.29 9.81
N GLU A 818 14.38 21.17 8.85
CA GLU A 818 13.42 21.87 8.00
C GLU A 818 13.44 21.33 6.55
N GLY A 819 14.01 20.13 6.35
CA GLY A 819 14.11 19.47 5.05
C GLY A 819 12.81 18.84 4.60
N GLY A 820 12.83 18.36 3.35
CA GLY A 820 11.66 17.82 2.67
C GLY A 820 11.03 18.84 1.71
N VAL A 821 9.98 18.41 1.02
CA VAL A 821 9.30 19.23 0.02
C VAL A 821 8.67 20.48 0.70
N PRO A 822 8.87 21.69 0.19
CA PRO A 822 8.31 22.90 0.81
C PRO A 822 6.79 22.82 1.01
N ASN A 823 6.33 23.19 2.21
CA ASN A 823 4.93 23.15 2.67
C ASN A 823 4.33 21.74 2.84
N ARG A 824 5.09 20.69 2.57
CA ARG A 824 4.71 19.28 2.79
C ARG A 824 5.94 18.46 3.22
N THR A 825 6.53 18.87 4.33
CA THR A 825 7.84 18.43 4.82
C THR A 825 7.90 16.99 5.33
N GLN A 826 6.78 16.27 5.38
CA GLN A 826 6.76 14.82 5.61
C GLN A 826 7.45 14.09 4.44
N PHE A 827 7.26 14.58 3.20
CA PHE A 827 7.89 14.00 2.01
C PHE A 827 9.35 14.49 1.92
N LYS A 828 10.28 13.59 2.23
CA LYS A 828 11.71 13.92 2.33
C LYS A 828 12.55 13.41 1.18
N HIS A 829 12.03 12.47 0.39
CA HIS A 829 12.76 11.87 -0.71
C HIS A 829 12.96 12.90 -1.84
N VAL A 830 14.21 13.06 -2.32
CA VAL A 830 14.52 14.14 -3.27
C VAL A 830 14.22 13.80 -4.73
N ILE A 831 14.05 12.50 -5.05
CA ILE A 831 13.74 12.06 -6.41
C ILE A 831 12.26 11.71 -6.57
N PHE A 832 11.64 11.07 -5.60
CA PHE A 832 10.26 10.59 -5.64
C PHE A 832 9.36 11.32 -4.66
N GLY A 833 8.08 11.36 -4.97
CA GLY A 833 7.02 11.86 -4.11
C GLY A 833 5.71 12.00 -4.87
N PRO A 834 4.59 12.29 -4.17
CA PRO A 834 3.31 12.48 -4.83
C PRO A 834 3.26 13.81 -5.60
N GLU A 835 2.60 13.79 -6.74
CA GLU A 835 2.28 15.02 -7.48
C GLU A 835 1.26 15.84 -6.68
N LEU A 836 1.52 17.13 -6.51
CA LEU A 836 0.76 17.97 -5.58
C LEU A 836 -0.73 18.05 -5.89
N TRP A 837 -1.11 18.11 -7.17
CA TRP A 837 -2.48 18.30 -7.61
C TRP A 837 -3.11 17.15 -8.40
N SER A 838 -2.41 16.05 -8.59
CA SER A 838 -3.06 14.80 -8.97
C SER A 838 -3.28 13.86 -7.77
N GLY A 839 -2.45 14.01 -6.76
CA GLY A 839 -2.54 13.28 -5.49
C GLY A 839 -1.94 11.88 -5.57
N TYR A 840 -2.53 11.00 -6.33
CA TYR A 840 -2.08 9.60 -6.49
C TYR A 840 -0.87 9.44 -7.41
N ASP A 841 -0.74 10.30 -8.43
CA ASP A 841 0.32 10.17 -9.42
C ASP A 841 1.71 10.49 -8.84
N PRO A 842 2.77 9.78 -9.29
CA PRO A 842 4.13 10.11 -8.91
C PRO A 842 4.61 11.40 -9.54
N THR A 843 5.44 12.12 -8.82
CA THR A 843 6.24 13.19 -9.40
C THR A 843 7.73 12.94 -9.15
N LEU A 844 8.54 13.32 -10.12
CA LEU A 844 9.99 13.25 -10.05
C LEU A 844 10.56 14.60 -9.63
N PHE A 845 11.47 14.57 -8.65
CA PHE A 845 12.05 15.77 -8.05
C PHE A 845 10.98 16.75 -7.48
N PRO A 846 10.15 16.29 -6.53
CA PRO A 846 8.94 17.02 -6.11
C PRO A 846 9.20 18.46 -5.68
N ALA A 847 10.25 18.73 -4.91
CA ALA A 847 10.59 20.09 -4.48
C ALA A 847 10.97 21.03 -5.65
N ILE A 848 11.65 20.48 -6.67
CA ILE A 848 11.97 21.23 -7.89
C ILE A 848 10.68 21.46 -8.70
N ARG A 849 9.87 20.41 -8.84
CA ARG A 849 8.63 20.46 -9.60
C ARG A 849 7.65 21.50 -9.04
N ASP A 850 7.40 21.46 -7.71
CA ASP A 850 6.51 22.42 -7.04
C ASP A 850 7.01 23.86 -7.16
N SER A 851 8.33 24.06 -7.09
CA SER A 851 8.93 25.39 -7.26
C SER A 851 8.84 25.92 -8.70
N LEU A 852 8.96 25.03 -9.71
CA LEU A 852 8.72 25.36 -11.12
C LEU A 852 7.26 25.80 -11.35
N ASP A 853 6.31 25.05 -10.83
CA ASP A 853 4.88 25.34 -10.99
C ASP A 853 4.45 26.62 -10.27
N SER A 854 5.14 26.98 -9.18
CA SER A 854 4.95 28.27 -8.49
C SER A 854 5.56 29.46 -9.21
N GLY A 855 6.38 29.27 -10.24
CA GLY A 855 7.09 30.31 -10.97
C GLY A 855 8.23 30.97 -10.18
N ASN A 856 8.71 30.35 -9.11
CA ASN A 856 9.78 30.86 -8.27
C ASN A 856 11.16 30.33 -8.70
N TRP A 857 11.76 30.94 -9.73
CA TRP A 857 13.02 30.47 -10.32
C TRP A 857 14.21 30.50 -9.36
N THR A 858 14.23 31.38 -8.37
CA THR A 858 15.27 31.40 -7.34
C THR A 858 15.16 30.17 -6.46
N LEU A 859 13.98 29.86 -5.96
CA LEU A 859 13.72 28.66 -5.17
C LEU A 859 13.96 27.40 -5.99
N THR A 860 13.56 27.41 -7.28
CA THR A 860 13.84 26.29 -8.19
C THR A 860 15.32 25.98 -8.28
N GLN A 861 16.18 27.03 -8.45
CA GLN A 861 17.63 26.82 -8.53
C GLN A 861 18.21 26.34 -7.20
N GLU A 862 17.77 26.88 -6.09
CA GLU A 862 18.18 26.41 -4.75
C GLU A 862 17.87 24.92 -4.56
N TRP A 863 16.71 24.44 -5.02
CA TRP A 863 16.37 23.03 -4.97
C TRP A 863 17.14 22.18 -5.98
N ILE A 864 17.40 22.67 -7.19
CA ILE A 864 18.26 21.99 -8.16
C ILE A 864 19.66 21.75 -7.55
N ASP A 865 20.26 22.78 -6.96
CA ASP A 865 21.58 22.69 -6.36
C ASP A 865 21.54 21.73 -5.16
N ARG A 866 20.53 21.82 -4.29
CA ARG A 866 20.38 20.97 -3.12
C ARG A 866 20.18 19.48 -3.47
N VAL A 867 19.30 19.17 -4.40
CA VAL A 867 19.05 17.79 -4.88
C VAL A 867 20.33 17.22 -5.50
N SER A 868 21.05 18.04 -6.28
CA SER A 868 22.32 17.64 -6.88
C SER A 868 23.40 17.30 -5.83
N GLU A 869 23.48 18.07 -4.75
CA GLU A 869 24.38 17.79 -3.60
C GLU A 869 24.01 16.46 -2.93
N ILE A 870 22.72 16.20 -2.68
CA ILE A 870 22.25 14.97 -2.03
C ILE A 870 22.56 13.76 -2.92
N ILE A 871 22.21 13.78 -4.21
CA ILE A 871 22.50 12.68 -5.15
C ILE A 871 24.01 12.43 -5.24
N THR A 872 24.82 13.50 -5.30
CA THR A 872 26.28 13.39 -5.32
C THR A 872 26.79 12.72 -4.07
N SER A 873 26.39 13.19 -2.89
CA SER A 873 26.78 12.64 -1.60
C SER A 873 26.36 11.17 -1.43
N ALA A 874 25.10 10.84 -1.81
CA ALA A 874 24.59 9.46 -1.80
C ALA A 874 25.47 8.55 -2.69
N SER A 875 25.80 9.00 -3.91
CA SER A 875 26.63 8.21 -4.82
C SER A 875 28.09 8.05 -4.35
N GLU A 876 28.65 9.06 -3.69
CA GLU A 876 30.01 9.00 -3.11
C GLU A 876 30.07 8.02 -1.94
N SER A 877 29.00 7.89 -1.14
CA SER A 877 28.90 6.94 -0.03
C SER A 877 28.94 5.47 -0.48
N LEU A 878 28.74 5.18 -1.77
CA LEU A 878 28.94 3.83 -2.33
C LEU A 878 30.43 3.44 -2.37
N ILE A 879 31.33 4.41 -2.56
CA ILE A 879 32.75 4.18 -2.82
C ILE A 879 33.61 4.47 -1.59
N HIS A 880 33.25 5.49 -0.83
CA HIS A 880 33.98 5.92 0.37
C HIS A 880 33.25 5.47 1.64
N ASP A 881 34.02 4.89 2.61
CA ASP A 881 33.46 4.51 3.91
C ASP A 881 33.16 5.72 4.77
#